data_bebe6460e6b3f63cff05ea7898fd54c3
#
_entry.id   bebe6460e6b3f63cff05ea7898fd54c3
#
_cell.length_a   1.000
_cell.length_b   1.000
_cell.length_c   1.000
_cell.angle_alpha   90.00
_cell.angle_beta   90.00
_cell.angle_gamma   90.00
#
_symmetry.space_group_name_H-M   'P 1'
#
loop_
_entity.id
_entity.type
_entity.pdbx_description
1 polymer ?
#
loop_
_entity_poly.entity_id
_entity_poly.type
_entity_poly.pdbx_seq_one_letter_code
_entity_poly.pdbx_strand_id
1 'polypeptide(L)'
;MIKTLLTTLKQDKETFEVPKSVQDAIPIRRLWPDGIFQFGSKFSKTLRFSDINYAIASKEDKTAMFLDYSELLNALDAGSATKITINNKRVNRENFEREILLPRRDDTLDGYRAEYNAMLMGKVTDSSNSVAQERYITLSVHRKSVEEARTFFDRVVHDVTSRLNHLDSHSEELDAVERLRVLHDFYRAGEETEYRLDLRECMRRGHSFKDAVCPDSLEFKKDHFVMGNKYGRVLFLKEYASYIKDSMINELTGLNRNLMLSIDIIPVPTDEAVRELQNRLLGVETNVTNWQRRQNSNNNFSAIVPYDLEQQRKETREMLDDLTTRDQRMLFAVVTLVHLADSKKELDSDTEALQSIARKHLCQLAPLSWQQADGLVTALPLGLRRISALRTLTTEALAVLMPFKAQEIRHQGGVYYGQNVISRNLILANRKELLNGNGFVLGVSGSGKSFTAKRELAALALSTDDDIICIDPESEYRPIIEGLGGEVVNISATSPNHINAMDMEQGYGDGENPVVLKSEFLLSLCEQLMGSRQLSAKEKSIIDRCTAQCYHGYIRGGYQGSVPTLRDFHAELLRQPEPEARDVALAIELFTEGSLNTFAKPTNVDTSSRILCYDIRDLGKQLLPMGMLVVLDSVFNRIIRNRRLGRSTWVYIDEIYLLFQHEYSANFLFTLWKRVRKYGACCTGLTQNVDDLLQSHTARTMLANSEFLVMLNQASTDRAELARLLNISDNQLSYITNVDFGRGLIKCGSAIVPFMDHFPKNNLYRLMSTKPSEADAAA
;
A
#
# COMPACT_ATOMS: atom_id res chain seq x y z
N MET A 1 34.91 3.62 -24.60
CA MET A 1 34.29 2.59 -23.73
C MET A 1 35.29 1.99 -22.75
N ILE A 2 36.41 1.37 -23.14
CA ILE A 2 37.39 0.75 -22.21
C ILE A 2 37.87 1.70 -21.10
N LYS A 3 38.20 2.97 -21.41
CA LYS A 3 38.60 3.95 -20.38
C LYS A 3 37.48 4.23 -19.38
N THR A 4 36.23 4.23 -19.81
CA THR A 4 35.07 4.47 -18.94
C THR A 4 34.85 3.29 -18.01
N LEU A 5 34.91 2.05 -18.53
CA LEU A 5 34.79 0.83 -17.71
C LEU A 5 35.94 0.75 -16.68
N LEU A 6 37.18 0.97 -17.10
CA LEU A 6 38.35 0.98 -16.21
C LEU A 6 38.22 2.05 -15.10
N THR A 7 37.58 3.19 -15.40
CA THR A 7 37.33 4.24 -14.41
C THR A 7 36.24 3.79 -13.42
N THR A 8 35.17 3.14 -13.91
CA THR A 8 34.06 2.64 -13.08
C THR A 8 34.47 1.45 -12.20
N LEU A 9 35.41 0.61 -12.69
CA LEU A 9 35.96 -0.51 -11.92
C LEU A 9 36.95 -0.10 -10.83
N LYS A 10 37.55 1.10 -10.94
CA LYS A 10 38.40 1.61 -9.87
C LYS A 10 37.60 1.84 -8.60
N GLN A 11 38.29 1.61 -7.49
CA GLN A 11 37.74 1.97 -6.18
C GLN A 11 37.63 3.51 -6.08
N ASP A 12 36.53 3.99 -5.49
CA ASP A 12 36.32 5.43 -5.20
C ASP A 12 37.12 5.84 -3.94
N LYS A 13 38.42 5.45 -3.89
CA LYS A 13 39.32 5.82 -2.78
C LYS A 13 39.91 7.18 -3.04
N GLU A 14 39.78 8.05 -2.07
CA GLU A 14 40.54 9.28 -1.97
C GLU A 14 41.87 9.03 -1.24
N THR A 15 42.84 9.93 -1.43
CA THR A 15 44.08 9.90 -0.63
C THR A 15 43.71 9.98 0.84
N PHE A 16 44.25 9.09 1.67
CA PHE A 16 43.98 9.11 3.10
C PHE A 16 44.44 10.40 3.74
N GLU A 17 43.52 11.11 4.30
CA GLU A 17 43.77 12.27 5.18
C GLU A 17 43.23 11.93 6.56
N VAL A 18 43.97 12.36 7.60
CA VAL A 18 43.47 12.15 8.98
C VAL A 18 42.23 13.03 9.19
N PRO A 19 41.06 12.44 9.50
CA PRO A 19 39.85 13.20 9.72
C PRO A 19 40.02 14.19 10.88
N LYS A 20 39.62 15.44 10.67
CA LYS A 20 39.69 16.49 11.71
C LYS A 20 38.36 16.61 12.46
N SER A 21 37.26 16.13 11.84
CA SER A 21 35.93 16.13 12.41
C SER A 21 35.11 14.95 11.91
N VAL A 22 34.00 14.67 12.55
CA VAL A 22 33.07 13.61 12.12
C VAL A 22 32.46 13.93 10.74
N GLN A 23 32.36 15.20 10.36
CA GLN A 23 31.91 15.62 9.04
C GLN A 23 32.78 15.08 7.90
N ASP A 24 34.07 14.84 8.15
CA ASP A 24 35.00 14.30 7.15
C ASP A 24 34.70 12.83 6.79
N ALA A 25 33.98 12.13 7.67
CA ALA A 25 33.50 10.78 7.38
C ALA A 25 32.38 10.72 6.35
N ILE A 26 31.69 11.86 6.11
CA ILE A 26 30.63 11.99 5.08
C ILE A 26 31.28 12.54 3.80
N PRO A 27 31.46 11.72 2.76
CA PRO A 27 32.26 12.07 1.59
C PRO A 27 31.55 13.02 0.61
N ILE A 28 30.36 13.52 0.92
CA ILE A 28 29.61 14.45 0.07
C ILE A 28 30.32 15.80 0.05
N ARG A 29 30.72 16.24 -1.14
CA ARG A 29 31.38 17.55 -1.34
C ARG A 29 30.39 18.66 -1.69
N ARG A 30 29.44 18.37 -2.56
CA ARG A 30 28.38 19.28 -2.99
C ARG A 30 27.07 18.52 -3.17
N LEU A 31 25.97 19.22 -3.06
CA LEU A 31 24.62 18.70 -3.33
C LEU A 31 23.78 19.76 -4.05
N TRP A 32 22.77 19.31 -4.77
CA TRP A 32 21.79 20.15 -5.46
C TRP A 32 20.37 19.80 -4.98
N PRO A 33 19.43 20.75 -5.05
CA PRO A 33 18.05 20.51 -4.56
C PRO A 33 17.35 19.32 -5.26
N ASP A 34 17.69 19.06 -6.51
CA ASP A 34 17.18 17.91 -7.31
C ASP A 34 17.75 16.54 -6.88
N GLY A 35 18.38 16.49 -5.73
CA GLY A 35 18.89 15.26 -5.14
C GLY A 35 20.22 14.76 -5.71
N ILE A 36 20.91 15.51 -6.56
CA ILE A 36 22.23 15.12 -7.06
C ILE A 36 23.30 15.39 -5.97
N PHE A 37 24.09 14.36 -5.65
CA PHE A 37 25.26 14.48 -4.76
C PHE A 37 26.56 14.35 -5.58
N GLN A 38 27.57 15.11 -5.20
CA GLN A 38 28.91 15.11 -5.83
C GLN A 38 29.99 14.61 -4.87
N PHE A 39 30.83 13.71 -5.38
CA PHE A 39 31.99 13.12 -4.71
C PHE A 39 33.22 13.26 -5.65
N GLY A 40 33.92 14.40 -5.57
CA GLY A 40 34.97 14.69 -6.55
C GLY A 40 34.44 14.81 -7.98
N SER A 41 34.82 13.90 -8.88
CA SER A 41 34.34 13.83 -10.26
C SER A 41 33.12 12.91 -10.44
N LYS A 42 32.69 12.24 -9.37
CA LYS A 42 31.56 11.31 -9.41
C LYS A 42 30.30 12.00 -8.91
N PHE A 43 29.19 11.77 -9.58
CA PHE A 43 27.87 12.24 -9.23
C PHE A 43 26.94 11.05 -8.97
N SER A 44 25.98 11.19 -8.07
CA SER A 44 24.96 10.19 -7.84
C SER A 44 23.56 10.78 -7.66
N LYS A 45 22.55 10.01 -8.04
CA LYS A 45 21.14 10.29 -7.85
C LYS A 45 20.44 9.03 -7.33
N THR A 46 19.44 9.19 -6.46
CA THR A 46 18.77 8.06 -5.79
C THR A 46 17.28 8.12 -6.02
N LEU A 47 16.70 6.97 -6.33
CA LEU A 47 15.26 6.73 -6.38
C LEU A 47 14.86 5.82 -5.22
N ARG A 48 13.71 6.06 -4.63
CA ARG A 48 13.00 5.12 -3.76
C ARG A 48 12.05 4.30 -4.62
N PHE A 49 11.91 3.00 -4.37
CA PHE A 49 10.95 2.15 -5.09
C PHE A 49 10.19 1.24 -4.14
N SER A 50 8.95 0.89 -4.55
CA SER A 50 8.06 0.07 -3.74
C SER A 50 8.36 -1.42 -3.89
N ASP A 51 7.96 -2.20 -2.87
CA ASP A 51 7.99 -3.67 -2.94
C ASP A 51 6.88 -4.21 -3.83
N ILE A 52 7.03 -5.43 -4.30
CA ILE A 52 6.02 -6.19 -5.03
C ILE A 52 5.69 -7.50 -4.29
N ASN A 53 4.57 -8.12 -4.60
CA ASN A 53 4.08 -9.33 -3.93
C ASN A 53 4.77 -10.61 -4.41
N TYR A 54 6.11 -10.62 -4.47
CA TYR A 54 6.89 -11.76 -4.94
C TYR A 54 6.67 -13.03 -4.11
N ALA A 55 6.65 -12.90 -2.78
CA ALA A 55 6.55 -14.06 -1.88
C ALA A 55 5.26 -14.88 -2.05
N ILE A 56 4.15 -14.20 -2.37
CA ILE A 56 2.81 -14.80 -2.53
C ILE A 56 2.37 -14.99 -3.98
N ALA A 57 3.21 -14.63 -4.94
CA ALA A 57 2.92 -14.82 -6.35
C ALA A 57 2.87 -16.30 -6.74
N SER A 58 2.14 -16.63 -7.79
CA SER A 58 2.14 -17.97 -8.40
C SER A 58 3.53 -18.33 -8.91
N LYS A 59 3.76 -19.59 -9.26
CA LYS A 59 5.05 -19.99 -9.83
C LYS A 59 5.30 -19.32 -11.18
N GLU A 60 4.27 -19.21 -11.98
CA GLU A 60 4.27 -18.55 -13.29
C GLU A 60 4.57 -17.05 -13.13
N ASP A 61 3.87 -16.37 -12.21
CA ASP A 61 4.08 -14.95 -11.93
C ASP A 61 5.49 -14.68 -11.37
N LYS A 62 5.99 -15.55 -10.48
CA LYS A 62 7.38 -15.45 -9.98
C LYS A 62 8.40 -15.54 -11.10
N THR A 63 8.14 -16.43 -12.07
CA THR A 63 9.02 -16.56 -13.24
C THR A 63 8.95 -15.31 -14.12
N ALA A 64 7.76 -14.74 -14.35
CA ALA A 64 7.60 -13.50 -15.08
C ALA A 64 8.30 -12.33 -14.36
N MET A 65 8.05 -12.14 -13.06
CA MET A 65 8.73 -11.12 -12.25
C MET A 65 10.26 -11.26 -12.25
N PHE A 66 10.76 -12.49 -12.24
CA PHE A 66 12.20 -12.76 -12.32
C PHE A 66 12.78 -12.36 -13.68
N LEU A 67 12.07 -12.64 -14.77
CA LEU A 67 12.46 -12.24 -16.11
C LEU A 67 12.43 -10.71 -16.27
N ASP A 68 11.37 -10.05 -15.83
CA ASP A 68 11.25 -8.60 -15.88
C ASP A 68 12.35 -7.90 -15.04
N TYR A 69 12.68 -8.46 -13.89
CA TYR A 69 13.81 -7.97 -13.09
C TYR A 69 15.16 -8.20 -13.77
N SER A 70 15.32 -9.33 -14.47
CA SER A 70 16.50 -9.61 -15.28
C SER A 70 16.64 -8.62 -16.43
N GLU A 71 15.54 -8.24 -17.07
CA GLU A 71 15.52 -7.19 -18.09
C GLU A 71 15.90 -5.82 -17.53
N LEU A 72 15.46 -5.47 -16.32
CA LEU A 72 15.90 -4.26 -15.64
C LEU A 72 17.43 -4.27 -15.45
N LEU A 73 18.00 -5.38 -15.00
CA LEU A 73 19.46 -5.52 -14.85
C LEU A 73 20.20 -5.44 -16.20
N ASN A 74 19.64 -6.02 -17.25
CA ASN A 74 20.19 -5.95 -18.60
C ASN A 74 20.17 -4.54 -19.19
N ALA A 75 19.25 -3.69 -18.74
CA ALA A 75 19.12 -2.31 -19.21
C ALA A 75 20.09 -1.33 -18.53
N LEU A 76 20.77 -1.74 -17.47
CA LEU A 76 21.71 -0.87 -16.75
C LEU A 76 22.83 -0.37 -17.68
N ASP A 77 23.12 0.94 -17.60
CA ASP A 77 24.10 1.59 -18.45
C ASP A 77 25.53 1.18 -18.09
N ALA A 78 26.27 0.63 -19.06
CA ALA A 78 27.65 0.14 -18.87
C ALA A 78 28.68 1.26 -18.54
N GLY A 79 28.28 2.54 -18.68
CA GLY A 79 29.14 3.69 -18.33
C GLY A 79 28.90 4.21 -16.90
N SER A 80 28.06 3.55 -16.13
CA SER A 80 27.66 3.94 -14.79
C SER A 80 27.76 2.77 -13.80
N ALA A 81 27.65 3.08 -12.52
CA ALA A 81 27.46 2.06 -11.47
C ALA A 81 26.08 2.26 -10.83
N THR A 82 25.40 1.15 -10.60
CA THR A 82 24.08 1.11 -9.95
C THR A 82 24.22 0.43 -8.59
N LYS A 83 23.61 1.00 -7.58
CA LYS A 83 23.56 0.40 -6.24
C LYS A 83 22.10 0.19 -5.85
N ILE A 84 21.73 -1.03 -5.53
CA ILE A 84 20.43 -1.38 -4.95
C ILE A 84 20.62 -1.52 -3.44
N THR A 85 19.86 -0.77 -2.66
CA THR A 85 19.95 -0.79 -1.19
C THR A 85 18.61 -1.13 -0.57
N ILE A 86 18.60 -2.10 0.32
CA ILE A 86 17.49 -2.42 1.21
C ILE A 86 17.83 -1.85 2.57
N ASN A 87 17.02 -0.93 3.06
CA ASN A 87 17.20 -0.23 4.32
C ASN A 87 16.13 -0.66 5.32
N ASN A 88 16.53 -1.37 6.34
CA ASN A 88 15.69 -1.71 7.48
C ASN A 88 15.82 -0.63 8.54
N LYS A 89 14.72 0.04 8.84
CA LYS A 89 14.61 0.98 9.96
C LYS A 89 13.81 0.32 11.07
N ARG A 90 14.41 0.15 12.23
CA ARG A 90 13.67 -0.27 13.41
C ARG A 90 12.70 0.85 13.80
N VAL A 91 11.43 0.51 13.94
CA VAL A 91 10.41 1.49 14.37
C VAL A 91 10.73 1.89 15.80
N ASN A 92 11.09 3.15 16.01
CA ASN A 92 11.30 3.71 17.33
C ASN A 92 9.95 3.78 18.05
N ARG A 93 9.93 3.31 19.31
CA ARG A 93 8.71 3.30 20.14
C ARG A 93 8.12 4.71 20.32
N GLU A 94 8.94 5.70 20.54
CA GLU A 94 8.48 7.09 20.72
C GLU A 94 7.88 7.67 19.44
N ASN A 95 8.47 7.36 18.27
CA ASN A 95 7.91 7.75 16.99
C ASN A 95 6.57 7.06 16.74
N PHE A 96 6.49 5.76 17.03
CA PHE A 96 5.26 5.00 16.94
C PHE A 96 4.16 5.59 17.85
N GLU A 97 4.50 5.89 19.10
CA GLU A 97 3.56 6.49 20.05
C GLU A 97 3.04 7.84 19.56
N ARG A 98 3.89 8.65 18.95
CA ARG A 98 3.51 9.98 18.43
C ARG A 98 2.72 9.95 17.14
N GLU A 99 3.04 9.02 16.23
CA GLU A 99 2.45 8.96 14.88
C GLU A 99 1.16 8.13 14.81
N ILE A 100 1.02 7.12 15.66
CA ILE A 100 -0.01 6.08 15.50
C ILE A 100 -0.99 6.04 16.67
N LEU A 101 -0.55 6.36 17.90
CA LEU A 101 -1.45 6.35 19.04
C LEU A 101 -2.41 7.53 19.03
N LEU A 102 -3.64 7.27 19.44
CA LEU A 102 -4.69 8.27 19.52
C LEU A 102 -4.46 9.19 20.74
N PRO A 103 -4.40 10.51 20.55
CA PRO A 103 -4.27 11.46 21.65
C PRO A 103 -5.55 11.47 22.51
N ARG A 104 -5.42 11.77 23.81
CA ARG A 104 -6.56 12.06 24.68
C ARG A 104 -7.21 13.38 24.25
N ARG A 105 -8.53 13.43 24.37
CA ARG A 105 -9.34 14.60 24.00
C ARG A 105 -10.17 15.15 25.17
N ASP A 106 -10.02 14.55 26.36
CA ASP A 106 -10.77 14.89 27.59
C ASP A 106 -12.30 14.78 27.42
N ASP A 107 -12.72 13.74 26.68
CA ASP A 107 -14.12 13.41 26.41
C ASP A 107 -14.49 12.00 26.94
N THR A 108 -15.77 11.63 26.82
CA THR A 108 -16.30 10.35 27.28
C THR A 108 -15.71 9.13 26.56
N LEU A 109 -15.03 9.32 25.43
CA LEU A 109 -14.45 8.26 24.62
C LEU A 109 -13.00 7.93 24.98
N ASP A 110 -12.37 8.66 25.90
CA ASP A 110 -10.97 8.44 26.27
C ASP A 110 -10.68 7.07 26.84
N GLY A 111 -11.66 6.43 27.48
CA GLY A 111 -11.57 5.03 27.91
C GLY A 111 -11.35 4.09 26.74
N TYR A 112 -12.10 4.25 25.64
CA TYR A 112 -11.95 3.46 24.43
C TYR A 112 -10.66 3.80 23.66
N ARG A 113 -10.21 5.08 23.66
CA ARG A 113 -8.89 5.44 23.11
C ARG A 113 -7.76 4.74 23.84
N ALA A 114 -7.84 4.66 25.16
CA ALA A 114 -6.85 3.94 25.97
C ALA A 114 -6.83 2.43 25.63
N GLU A 115 -7.98 1.78 25.49
CA GLU A 115 -8.10 0.38 25.09
C GLU A 115 -7.56 0.14 23.67
N TYR A 116 -7.86 1.04 22.73
CA TYR A 116 -7.38 0.98 21.34
C TYR A 116 -5.87 1.16 21.28
N ASN A 117 -5.31 2.11 22.03
CA ASN A 117 -3.88 2.34 22.12
C ASN A 117 -3.15 1.14 22.77
N ALA A 118 -3.73 0.54 23.82
CA ALA A 118 -3.17 -0.65 24.44
C ALA A 118 -3.12 -1.83 23.45
N MET A 119 -4.15 -2.00 22.62
CA MET A 119 -4.17 -3.00 21.56
C MET A 119 -3.04 -2.74 20.54
N LEU A 120 -2.88 -1.50 20.04
CA LEU A 120 -1.82 -1.14 19.08
C LEU A 120 -0.43 -1.40 19.67
N MET A 121 -0.21 -1.01 20.93
CA MET A 121 1.07 -1.24 21.63
C MET A 121 1.35 -2.73 21.79
N GLY A 122 0.34 -3.55 22.14
CA GLY A 122 0.46 -5.01 22.20
C GLY A 122 0.89 -5.60 20.85
N LYS A 123 0.27 -5.14 19.75
CA LYS A 123 0.62 -5.61 18.39
C LYS A 123 2.05 -5.28 18.01
N VAL A 124 2.59 -4.15 18.42
CA VAL A 124 4.01 -3.77 18.15
C VAL A 124 4.95 -4.58 19.03
N THR A 125 4.59 -4.84 20.28
CA THR A 125 5.42 -5.63 21.18
C THR A 125 5.46 -7.11 20.79
N ASP A 126 4.33 -7.67 20.35
CA ASP A 126 4.18 -9.06 19.91
C ASP A 126 4.76 -9.27 18.49
N SER A 127 4.81 -8.21 17.65
CA SER A 127 5.43 -8.30 16.34
C SER A 127 6.95 -8.33 16.49
N SER A 128 7.54 -9.49 16.28
CA SER A 128 8.99 -9.66 16.19
C SER A 128 9.67 -8.81 15.10
N ASN A 129 8.89 -8.09 14.29
CA ASN A 129 9.35 -7.32 13.14
C ASN A 129 8.78 -5.89 13.16
N SER A 130 9.20 -5.08 14.15
CA SER A 130 8.98 -3.62 14.14
C SER A 130 9.95 -2.92 13.18
N VAL A 131 10.06 -3.39 11.93
CA VAL A 131 10.99 -2.86 10.92
C VAL A 131 10.22 -2.31 9.74
N ALA A 132 10.40 -1.03 9.46
CA ALA A 132 10.03 -0.45 8.18
C ALA A 132 11.15 -0.74 7.18
N GLN A 133 10.82 -1.31 6.04
CA GLN A 133 11.78 -1.64 5.01
C GLN A 133 11.59 -0.72 3.81
N GLU A 134 12.65 0.03 3.45
CA GLU A 134 12.68 0.93 2.31
C GLU A 134 13.71 0.43 1.29
N ARG A 135 13.48 0.69 0.03
CA ARG A 135 14.32 0.23 -1.08
C ARG A 135 14.75 1.40 -1.93
N TYR A 136 16.05 1.41 -2.28
CA TYR A 136 16.64 2.49 -3.06
C TYR A 136 17.44 1.95 -4.24
N ILE A 137 17.37 2.66 -5.36
CA ILE A 137 18.31 2.52 -6.47
C ILE A 137 19.11 3.80 -6.55
N THR A 138 20.43 3.71 -6.36
CA THR A 138 21.34 4.84 -6.50
C THR A 138 22.19 4.65 -7.75
N LEU A 139 21.99 5.55 -8.69
CA LEU A 139 22.76 5.64 -9.93
C LEU A 139 23.97 6.54 -9.71
N SER A 140 25.14 6.18 -10.25
CA SER A 140 26.34 6.99 -10.12
C SER A 140 27.17 6.98 -11.38
N VAL A 141 27.75 8.15 -11.74
CA VAL A 141 28.48 8.35 -12.99
C VAL A 141 29.60 9.36 -12.80
N HIS A 142 30.71 9.18 -13.52
CA HIS A 142 31.78 10.18 -13.62
C HIS A 142 31.48 11.16 -14.76
N ARG A 143 31.36 12.46 -14.43
CA ARG A 143 31.15 13.55 -15.41
C ARG A 143 32.00 14.75 -15.03
N LYS A 144 32.17 15.68 -16.00
CA LYS A 144 32.95 16.91 -15.79
C LYS A 144 32.14 17.98 -15.08
N SER A 145 30.85 18.02 -15.33
CA SER A 145 29.95 19.02 -14.74
C SER A 145 28.65 18.38 -14.24
N VAL A 146 27.89 19.10 -13.42
CA VAL A 146 26.59 18.67 -12.92
C VAL A 146 25.54 18.64 -14.04
N GLU A 147 25.65 19.53 -15.04
CA GLU A 147 24.73 19.59 -16.17
C GLU A 147 24.83 18.32 -17.03
N GLU A 148 26.07 17.84 -17.29
CA GLU A 148 26.30 16.57 -17.97
C GLU A 148 25.76 15.40 -17.16
N ALA A 149 25.92 15.44 -15.84
CA ALA A 149 25.40 14.42 -14.96
C ALA A 149 23.86 14.42 -14.93
N ARG A 150 23.23 15.60 -14.90
CA ARG A 150 21.77 15.76 -14.91
C ARG A 150 21.17 15.19 -16.20
N THR A 151 21.69 15.56 -17.36
CA THR A 151 21.24 15.02 -18.66
C THR A 151 21.37 13.48 -18.71
N PHE A 152 22.42 12.94 -18.11
CA PHE A 152 22.59 11.49 -18.01
C PHE A 152 21.54 10.87 -17.08
N PHE A 153 21.33 11.43 -15.89
CA PHE A 153 20.36 10.88 -14.93
C PHE A 153 18.92 10.97 -15.45
N ASP A 154 18.53 12.06 -16.10
CA ASP A 154 17.18 12.22 -16.66
C ASP A 154 16.83 11.07 -17.62
N ARG A 155 17.80 10.67 -18.47
CA ARG A 155 17.61 9.54 -19.37
C ARG A 155 17.52 8.20 -18.64
N VAL A 156 18.51 7.90 -17.76
CA VAL A 156 18.63 6.59 -17.14
C VAL A 156 17.53 6.38 -16.08
N VAL A 157 17.14 7.43 -15.36
CA VAL A 157 16.02 7.39 -14.41
C VAL A 157 14.72 7.04 -15.13
N HIS A 158 14.45 7.66 -16.28
CA HIS A 158 13.26 7.34 -17.07
C HIS A 158 13.20 5.85 -17.47
N ASP A 159 14.32 5.30 -17.95
CA ASP A 159 14.41 3.89 -18.35
C ASP A 159 14.20 2.95 -17.13
N VAL A 160 14.84 3.24 -15.99
CA VAL A 160 14.70 2.46 -14.75
C VAL A 160 13.26 2.54 -14.23
N THR A 161 12.66 3.72 -14.19
CA THR A 161 11.26 3.92 -13.75
C THR A 161 10.28 3.15 -14.62
N SER A 162 10.45 3.21 -15.94
CA SER A 162 9.59 2.45 -16.86
C SER A 162 9.63 0.95 -16.60
N ARG A 163 10.82 0.38 -16.36
CA ARG A 163 10.98 -1.05 -16.08
C ARG A 163 10.48 -1.44 -14.69
N LEU A 164 10.65 -0.59 -13.68
CA LEU A 164 10.06 -0.81 -12.36
C LEU A 164 8.52 -0.81 -12.43
N ASN A 165 7.93 0.07 -13.25
CA ASN A 165 6.48 0.08 -13.47
C ASN A 165 5.98 -1.22 -14.14
N HIS A 166 6.77 -1.84 -15.03
CA HIS A 166 6.42 -3.18 -15.57
C HIS A 166 6.40 -4.27 -14.50
N LEU A 167 7.19 -4.10 -13.45
CA LEU A 167 7.20 -4.97 -12.27
C LEU A 167 6.09 -4.61 -11.24
N ASP A 168 5.17 -3.70 -11.55
CA ASP A 168 4.22 -3.11 -10.58
C ASP A 168 4.90 -2.45 -9.37
N SER A 169 6.17 -2.03 -9.53
CA SER A 169 6.92 -1.29 -8.51
C SER A 169 6.96 0.19 -8.87
N HIS A 170 6.38 1.03 -8.03
CA HIS A 170 6.40 2.48 -8.21
C HIS A 170 7.70 3.06 -7.72
N SER A 171 8.27 4.01 -8.46
CA SER A 171 9.50 4.69 -8.07
C SER A 171 9.30 6.20 -8.03
N GLU A 172 10.02 6.84 -7.11
CA GLU A 172 10.08 8.28 -6.95
C GLU A 172 11.53 8.74 -6.79
N GLU A 173 11.86 9.89 -7.35
CA GLU A 173 13.16 10.51 -7.22
C GLU A 173 13.25 11.22 -5.87
N LEU A 174 14.30 10.92 -5.10
CA LEU A 174 14.53 11.59 -3.84
C LEU A 174 15.23 12.94 -4.07
N ASP A 175 14.73 13.98 -3.46
CA ASP A 175 15.39 15.27 -3.39
C ASP A 175 16.59 15.28 -2.41
N ALA A 176 17.28 16.39 -2.29
CA ALA A 176 18.45 16.49 -1.42
C ALA A 176 18.10 16.32 0.06
N VAL A 177 16.96 16.85 0.50
CA VAL A 177 16.52 16.78 1.90
C VAL A 177 16.14 15.34 2.26
N GLU A 178 15.42 14.64 1.37
CA GLU A 178 15.03 13.26 1.55
C GLU A 178 16.25 12.32 1.57
N ARG A 179 17.20 12.51 0.64
CA ARG A 179 18.44 11.72 0.62
C ARG A 179 19.29 11.94 1.89
N LEU A 180 19.38 13.16 2.38
CA LEU A 180 20.07 13.47 3.64
C LEU A 180 19.33 12.89 4.83
N ARG A 181 17.98 12.81 4.80
CA ARG A 181 17.19 12.16 5.84
C ARG A 181 17.51 10.66 5.94
N VAL A 182 17.67 9.96 4.81
CA VAL A 182 18.08 8.55 4.82
C VAL A 182 19.41 8.36 5.55
N LEU A 183 20.36 9.27 5.34
CA LEU A 183 21.65 9.23 6.03
C LEU A 183 21.54 9.63 7.51
N HIS A 184 20.75 10.67 7.83
CA HIS A 184 20.47 11.07 9.21
C HIS A 184 19.90 9.90 10.02
N ASP A 185 18.84 9.25 9.52
CA ASP A 185 18.17 8.14 10.19
C ASP A 185 19.11 6.95 10.45
N PHE A 186 20.15 6.79 9.64
CA PHE A 186 21.19 5.80 9.88
C PHE A 186 22.24 6.27 10.88
N TYR A 187 22.81 7.46 10.68
CA TYR A 187 23.90 7.99 11.52
C TYR A 187 23.44 8.41 12.92
N ARG A 188 22.16 8.78 13.05
CA ARG A 188 21.47 9.16 14.30
C ARG A 188 20.30 8.23 14.58
N ALA A 189 20.55 6.91 14.49
CA ALA A 189 19.52 5.91 14.72
C ALA A 189 18.94 6.03 16.15
N GLY A 190 17.65 6.31 16.24
CA GLY A 190 16.91 6.62 17.48
C GLY A 190 16.52 8.09 17.61
N GLU A 191 17.01 8.98 16.73
CA GLU A 191 16.74 10.43 16.74
C GLU A 191 16.02 10.87 15.44
N GLU A 192 15.29 9.96 14.79
CA GLU A 192 14.67 10.18 13.47
C GLU A 192 13.69 11.36 13.46
N THR A 193 13.08 11.68 14.61
CA THR A 193 12.17 12.82 14.75
C THR A 193 12.86 14.16 14.89
N GLU A 194 14.15 14.17 15.15
CA GLU A 194 14.93 15.39 15.35
C GLU A 194 15.45 15.97 14.02
N TYR A 195 15.29 15.25 12.92
CA TYR A 195 15.71 15.72 11.61
C TYR A 195 14.97 16.98 11.21
N ARG A 196 15.73 18.08 11.15
CA ARG A 196 15.25 19.39 10.71
C ARG A 196 16.32 20.03 9.83
N LEU A 197 16.16 19.94 8.54
CA LEU A 197 17.07 20.54 7.58
C LEU A 197 16.31 21.49 6.66
N ASP A 198 16.69 22.76 6.69
CA ASP A 198 16.36 23.76 5.69
C ASP A 198 17.64 24.16 4.94
N LEU A 199 17.77 23.69 3.70
CA LEU A 199 18.93 23.98 2.85
C LEU A 199 19.09 25.48 2.56
N ARG A 200 17.99 26.24 2.47
CA ARG A 200 18.04 27.69 2.23
C ARG A 200 18.59 28.40 3.45
N GLU A 201 18.17 27.98 4.64
CA GLU A 201 18.68 28.54 5.89
C GLU A 201 20.16 28.19 6.11
N CYS A 202 20.57 26.93 5.81
CA CYS A 202 21.96 26.52 5.87
C CYS A 202 22.83 27.40 4.96
N MET A 203 22.43 27.63 3.71
CA MET A 203 23.16 28.49 2.78
C MET A 203 23.23 29.96 3.28
N ARG A 204 22.14 30.48 3.82
CA ARG A 204 22.08 31.86 4.33
C ARG A 204 22.97 32.06 5.53
N ARG A 205 23.05 31.07 6.43
CA ARG A 205 23.84 31.16 7.69
C ARG A 205 25.26 30.65 7.55
N GLY A 206 25.62 30.03 6.42
CA GLY A 206 26.93 29.39 6.19
C GLY A 206 27.14 28.12 7.00
N HIS A 207 26.06 27.45 7.45
CA HIS A 207 26.13 26.17 8.13
C HIS A 207 26.34 25.01 7.14
N SER A 208 27.06 23.99 7.56
CA SER A 208 27.22 22.78 6.76
C SER A 208 25.95 21.93 6.85
N PHE A 209 25.43 21.44 5.71
CA PHE A 209 24.36 20.43 5.68
C PHE A 209 24.75 19.14 6.41
N LYS A 210 26.06 18.90 6.57
CA LYS A 210 26.59 17.74 7.28
C LYS A 210 26.27 17.78 8.78
N ASP A 211 26.08 18.96 9.35
CA ASP A 211 25.73 19.11 10.77
C ASP A 211 24.38 18.46 11.11
N ALA A 212 23.44 18.45 10.14
CA ALA A 212 22.15 17.81 10.31
C ALA A 212 22.19 16.29 10.18
N VAL A 213 23.32 15.70 9.76
CA VAL A 213 23.42 14.26 9.43
C VAL A 213 24.48 13.56 10.29
N CYS A 214 25.57 14.25 10.65
CA CYS A 214 26.66 13.66 11.39
C CYS A 214 26.25 13.09 12.74
N PRO A 215 26.77 11.91 13.14
CA PRO A 215 26.65 11.44 14.52
C PRO A 215 27.55 12.29 15.44
N ASP A 216 27.31 12.23 16.75
CA ASP A 216 28.09 12.99 17.74
C ASP A 216 29.56 12.50 17.80
N SER A 217 29.77 11.21 17.57
CA SER A 217 31.12 10.61 17.50
C SER A 217 31.13 9.43 16.53
N LEU A 218 32.32 9.16 15.93
CA LEU A 218 32.51 8.02 15.05
C LEU A 218 33.93 7.49 15.22
N GLU A 219 34.08 6.28 15.70
CA GLU A 219 35.36 5.62 15.93
C GLU A 219 35.40 4.27 15.20
N PHE A 220 36.39 4.06 14.33
CA PHE A 220 36.62 2.81 13.62
C PHE A 220 37.62 1.90 14.34
N LYS A 221 37.20 0.67 14.60
CA LYS A 221 38.02 -0.39 15.17
C LYS A 221 38.42 -1.42 14.08
N LYS A 222 39.09 -2.48 14.48
CA LYS A 222 39.53 -3.55 13.57
C LYS A 222 38.38 -4.18 12.79
N ASP A 223 37.28 -4.53 13.45
CA ASP A 223 36.19 -5.36 12.93
C ASP A 223 34.80 -4.75 13.14
N HIS A 224 34.73 -3.57 13.73
CA HIS A 224 33.49 -2.81 13.99
C HIS A 224 33.79 -1.32 14.10
N PHE A 225 32.75 -0.51 14.23
CA PHE A 225 32.84 0.90 14.54
C PHE A 225 31.88 1.25 15.68
N VAL A 226 32.13 2.38 16.34
CA VAL A 226 31.28 2.95 17.38
C VAL A 226 30.81 4.31 16.86
N MET A 227 29.51 4.54 16.92
CA MET A 227 28.84 5.73 16.38
C MET A 227 27.84 6.25 17.41
N GLY A 228 28.20 7.37 18.06
CA GLY A 228 27.44 7.85 19.22
C GLY A 228 27.37 6.76 20.30
N ASN A 229 26.15 6.33 20.61
CA ASN A 229 25.86 5.25 21.58
C ASN A 229 25.64 3.87 20.91
N LYS A 230 25.81 3.76 19.59
CA LYS A 230 25.57 2.53 18.83
C LYS A 230 26.89 1.86 18.41
N TYR A 231 26.84 0.55 18.33
CA TYR A 231 27.88 -0.27 17.74
C TYR A 231 27.46 -0.71 16.35
N GLY A 232 28.36 -0.61 15.37
CA GLY A 232 28.06 -1.01 14.00
C GLY A 232 29.14 -1.92 13.42
N ARG A 233 28.76 -2.77 12.48
CA ARG A 233 29.69 -3.66 11.75
C ARG A 233 29.28 -3.75 10.30
N VAL A 234 30.29 -3.66 9.42
CA VAL A 234 30.12 -3.90 8.00
C VAL A 234 30.62 -5.30 7.67
N LEU A 235 29.75 -6.05 6.99
CA LEU A 235 30.01 -7.38 6.45
C LEU A 235 29.98 -7.30 4.92
N PHE A 236 30.63 -8.25 4.25
CA PHE A 236 30.51 -8.42 2.81
C PHE A 236 30.36 -9.90 2.45
N LEU A 237 29.70 -10.17 1.33
CA LEU A 237 29.57 -11.52 0.81
C LEU A 237 30.90 -11.93 0.16
N LYS A 238 31.63 -12.79 0.85
CA LYS A 238 32.97 -13.22 0.47
C LYS A 238 32.95 -14.37 -0.52
N GLU A 239 32.11 -15.36 -0.25
CA GLU A 239 31.97 -16.55 -1.10
C GLU A 239 30.48 -16.71 -1.49
N TYR A 240 30.27 -17.03 -2.75
CA TYR A 240 28.98 -17.21 -3.37
C TYR A 240 28.81 -18.70 -3.70
N ALA A 241 27.65 -19.27 -3.40
CA ALA A 241 27.32 -20.61 -3.84
C ALA A 241 27.15 -20.68 -5.37
N SER A 242 27.36 -21.85 -5.93
CA SER A 242 27.04 -22.10 -7.36
C SER A 242 25.55 -21.96 -7.66
N TYR A 243 24.71 -22.18 -6.66
CA TYR A 243 23.27 -21.99 -6.71
C TYR A 243 22.79 -21.26 -5.44
N ILE A 244 22.24 -20.09 -5.62
CA ILE A 244 21.68 -19.27 -4.54
C ILE A 244 20.15 -19.31 -4.65
N LYS A 245 19.46 -19.41 -3.51
CA LYS A 245 18.01 -19.32 -3.47
C LYS A 245 17.56 -17.87 -3.37
N ASP A 246 16.49 -17.52 -4.04
CA ASP A 246 15.85 -16.19 -4.05
C ASP A 246 15.42 -15.69 -2.65
N SER A 247 15.27 -16.61 -1.68
CA SER A 247 14.95 -16.28 -0.30
C SER A 247 16.11 -15.71 0.53
N MET A 248 17.36 -15.79 0.07
CA MET A 248 18.53 -15.40 0.86
C MET A 248 18.52 -13.93 1.28
N ILE A 249 18.25 -13.02 0.35
CA ILE A 249 18.18 -11.58 0.64
C ILE A 249 17.05 -11.28 1.63
N ASN A 250 15.90 -11.90 1.44
CA ASN A 250 14.74 -11.74 2.32
C ASN A 250 14.99 -12.28 3.73
N GLU A 251 15.76 -13.38 3.87
CA GLU A 251 16.16 -13.92 5.17
C GLU A 251 17.19 -13.02 5.86
N LEU A 252 18.19 -12.51 5.14
CA LEU A 252 19.21 -11.59 5.67
C LEU A 252 18.59 -10.26 6.13
N THR A 253 17.64 -9.73 5.35
CA THR A 253 16.93 -8.48 5.69
C THR A 253 15.71 -8.70 6.59
N GLY A 254 15.41 -9.94 6.98
CA GLY A 254 14.31 -10.29 7.88
C GLY A 254 14.61 -10.08 9.37
N LEU A 255 15.84 -9.70 9.74
CA LEU A 255 16.21 -9.44 11.14
C LEU A 255 15.61 -8.10 11.62
N ASN A 256 15.08 -8.12 12.86
CA ASN A 256 14.55 -6.91 13.51
C ASN A 256 15.67 -6.01 14.03
N ARG A 257 16.43 -5.41 13.12
CA ARG A 257 17.57 -4.54 13.40
C ARG A 257 17.65 -3.40 12.38
N ASN A 258 18.27 -2.30 12.78
CA ASN A 258 18.73 -1.28 11.84
C ASN A 258 19.84 -1.89 10.98
N LEU A 259 19.56 -2.02 9.69
CA LEU A 259 20.44 -2.73 8.76
C LEU A 259 20.29 -2.12 7.37
N MET A 260 21.41 -1.94 6.66
CA MET A 260 21.40 -1.69 5.22
C MET A 260 22.14 -2.79 4.50
N LEU A 261 21.47 -3.43 3.53
CA LEU A 261 22.08 -4.35 2.59
C LEU A 261 22.16 -3.66 1.24
N SER A 262 23.37 -3.55 0.68
CA SER A 262 23.61 -2.90 -0.61
C SER A 262 24.27 -3.86 -1.58
N ILE A 263 23.79 -3.82 -2.82
CA ILE A 263 24.35 -4.55 -3.97
C ILE A 263 24.85 -3.50 -4.96
N ASP A 264 26.18 -3.35 -5.06
CA ASP A 264 26.81 -2.52 -6.08
C ASP A 264 26.94 -3.32 -7.37
N ILE A 265 26.50 -2.76 -8.47
CA ILE A 265 26.41 -3.41 -9.78
C ILE A 265 27.15 -2.55 -10.81
N ILE A 266 28.08 -3.15 -11.54
CA ILE A 266 28.81 -2.51 -12.63
C ILE A 266 28.60 -3.35 -13.89
N PRO A 267 27.76 -2.89 -14.84
CA PRO A 267 27.56 -3.58 -16.11
C PRO A 267 28.83 -3.54 -16.97
N VAL A 268 29.15 -4.65 -17.61
CA VAL A 268 30.26 -4.76 -18.56
C VAL A 268 29.69 -4.67 -19.99
N PRO A 269 30.28 -3.85 -20.87
CA PRO A 269 29.87 -3.84 -22.29
C PRO A 269 29.99 -5.25 -22.87
N THR A 270 28.97 -5.70 -23.61
CA THR A 270 28.87 -7.08 -24.09
C THR A 270 30.05 -7.48 -24.98
N ASP A 271 30.53 -6.57 -25.83
CA ASP A 271 31.71 -6.81 -26.67
C ASP A 271 33.01 -7.00 -25.87
N GLU A 272 33.17 -6.29 -24.76
CA GLU A 272 34.30 -6.44 -23.84
C GLU A 272 34.18 -7.73 -23.03
N ALA A 273 32.95 -8.05 -22.54
CA ALA A 273 32.68 -9.26 -21.79
C ALA A 273 32.97 -10.53 -22.60
N VAL A 274 32.48 -10.60 -23.84
CA VAL A 274 32.74 -11.73 -24.74
C VAL A 274 34.22 -11.89 -25.04
N ARG A 275 34.92 -10.78 -25.30
CA ARG A 275 36.37 -10.81 -25.54
C ARG A 275 37.15 -11.30 -24.32
N GLU A 276 36.80 -10.85 -23.13
CA GLU A 276 37.46 -11.27 -21.89
C GLU A 276 37.26 -12.77 -21.63
N LEU A 277 36.01 -13.26 -21.82
CA LEU A 277 35.73 -14.69 -21.66
C LEU A 277 36.42 -15.56 -22.73
N GLN A 278 36.50 -15.10 -23.98
CA GLN A 278 37.25 -15.79 -25.02
C GLN A 278 38.73 -15.89 -24.67
N ASN A 279 39.33 -14.80 -24.19
CA ASN A 279 40.73 -14.80 -23.73
C ASN A 279 40.95 -15.73 -22.55
N ARG A 280 40.03 -15.74 -21.58
CA ARG A 280 40.06 -16.62 -20.42
C ARG A 280 39.89 -18.07 -20.84
N LEU A 281 38.98 -18.40 -21.73
CA LEU A 281 38.81 -19.74 -22.27
C LEU A 281 40.08 -20.23 -22.99
N LEU A 282 40.69 -19.37 -23.82
CA LEU A 282 41.97 -19.67 -24.50
C LEU A 282 43.08 -19.95 -23.50
N GLY A 283 43.14 -19.20 -22.40
CA GLY A 283 44.08 -19.43 -21.30
C GLY A 283 43.89 -20.79 -20.62
N VAL A 284 42.64 -21.15 -20.31
CA VAL A 284 42.29 -22.45 -19.70
C VAL A 284 42.59 -23.59 -20.68
N GLU A 285 42.21 -23.48 -21.96
CA GLU A 285 42.53 -24.48 -22.99
C GLU A 285 44.08 -24.67 -23.14
N THR A 286 44.85 -23.59 -23.07
CA THR A 286 46.30 -23.64 -23.09
C THR A 286 46.84 -24.38 -21.87
N ASN A 287 46.28 -24.14 -20.67
CA ASN A 287 46.67 -24.84 -19.46
C ASN A 287 46.36 -26.34 -19.53
N VAL A 288 45.17 -26.71 -20.02
CA VAL A 288 44.78 -28.10 -20.26
C VAL A 288 45.76 -28.76 -21.25
N THR A 289 46.05 -28.10 -22.38
CA THR A 289 46.97 -28.61 -23.39
C THR A 289 48.40 -28.77 -22.83
N ASN A 290 48.90 -27.82 -22.07
CA ASN A 290 50.21 -27.88 -21.43
C ASN A 290 50.27 -29.01 -20.39
N TRP A 291 49.20 -29.21 -19.62
CA TRP A 291 49.12 -30.30 -18.67
C TRP A 291 49.16 -31.66 -19.41
N GLN A 292 48.35 -31.84 -20.47
CA GLN A 292 48.36 -33.06 -21.30
C GLN A 292 49.74 -33.33 -21.92
N ARG A 293 50.41 -32.31 -22.47
CA ARG A 293 51.78 -32.43 -22.99
C ARG A 293 52.77 -32.92 -21.95
N ARG A 294 52.67 -32.39 -20.71
CA ARG A 294 53.54 -32.84 -19.58
C ARG A 294 53.26 -34.30 -19.21
N GLN A 295 51.99 -34.74 -19.18
CA GLN A 295 51.65 -36.14 -18.91
C GLN A 295 52.12 -37.07 -20.02
N ASN A 296 51.96 -36.68 -21.27
CA ASN A 296 52.45 -37.45 -22.42
C ASN A 296 53.99 -37.58 -22.41
N SER A 297 54.73 -36.51 -22.04
CA SER A 297 56.18 -36.57 -21.90
C SER A 297 56.65 -37.49 -20.76
N ASN A 298 55.78 -37.73 -19.78
CA ASN A 298 56.00 -38.66 -18.66
C ASN A 298 55.45 -40.07 -18.96
N ASN A 299 55.10 -40.38 -20.20
CA ASN A 299 54.53 -41.67 -20.66
C ASN A 299 53.18 -42.00 -19.97
N ASN A 300 52.43 -41.04 -19.46
CA ASN A 300 51.15 -41.23 -18.81
C ASN A 300 50.02 -40.78 -19.74
N PHE A 301 49.75 -41.57 -20.80
CA PHE A 301 48.76 -41.26 -21.86
C PHE A 301 47.31 -41.40 -21.43
N SER A 302 47.02 -42.05 -20.29
CA SER A 302 45.68 -42.24 -19.75
C SER A 302 45.33 -41.26 -18.60
N ALA A 303 46.19 -40.27 -18.35
CA ALA A 303 45.94 -39.31 -17.30
C ALA A 303 44.71 -38.43 -17.56
N ILE A 304 43.79 -38.44 -16.62
CA ILE A 304 42.58 -37.62 -16.66
C ILE A 304 42.95 -36.17 -16.28
N VAL A 305 42.42 -35.20 -17.02
CA VAL A 305 42.59 -33.78 -16.73
C VAL A 305 42.14 -33.50 -15.29
N PRO A 306 42.89 -32.72 -14.49
CA PRO A 306 42.50 -32.38 -13.14
C PRO A 306 41.09 -31.75 -13.12
N TYR A 307 40.30 -32.17 -12.15
CA TYR A 307 38.91 -31.74 -12.01
C TYR A 307 38.78 -30.20 -12.02
N ASP A 308 39.67 -29.49 -11.35
CA ASP A 308 39.65 -28.03 -11.27
C ASP A 308 39.80 -27.36 -12.64
N LEU A 309 40.68 -27.88 -13.51
CA LEU A 309 40.88 -27.34 -14.87
C LEU A 309 39.70 -27.65 -15.77
N GLU A 310 39.12 -28.85 -15.64
CA GLU A 310 37.90 -29.21 -16.40
C GLU A 310 36.68 -28.41 -15.95
N GLN A 311 36.55 -28.19 -14.65
CA GLN A 311 35.49 -27.35 -14.09
C GLN A 311 35.63 -25.89 -14.56
N GLN A 312 36.81 -25.30 -14.50
CA GLN A 312 37.07 -23.96 -15.02
C GLN A 312 36.75 -23.83 -16.51
N ARG A 313 37.12 -24.86 -17.30
CA ARG A 313 36.82 -24.92 -18.74
C ARG A 313 35.31 -24.90 -18.99
N LYS A 314 34.58 -25.76 -18.26
CA LYS A 314 33.12 -25.88 -18.35
C LYS A 314 32.40 -24.57 -17.96
N GLU A 315 32.76 -24.03 -16.80
CA GLU A 315 32.15 -22.76 -16.31
C GLU A 315 32.41 -21.59 -17.27
N THR A 316 33.64 -21.50 -17.84
CA THR A 316 33.95 -20.41 -18.77
C THR A 316 33.16 -20.54 -20.09
N ARG A 317 32.95 -21.77 -20.57
CA ARG A 317 32.17 -22.04 -21.78
C ARG A 317 30.69 -21.74 -21.53
N GLU A 318 30.12 -22.25 -20.43
CA GLU A 318 28.73 -21.98 -20.06
C GLU A 318 28.46 -20.46 -19.98
N MET A 319 29.36 -19.73 -19.33
CA MET A 319 29.24 -18.27 -19.24
C MET A 319 29.34 -17.59 -20.61
N LEU A 320 30.18 -18.06 -21.50
CA LEU A 320 30.29 -17.55 -22.88
C LEU A 320 29.02 -17.84 -23.68
N ASP A 321 28.48 -19.04 -23.55
CA ASP A 321 27.24 -19.45 -24.21
C ASP A 321 26.05 -18.63 -23.69
N ASP A 322 25.97 -18.37 -22.38
CA ASP A 322 24.95 -17.53 -21.75
C ASP A 322 24.97 -16.09 -22.34
N LEU A 323 26.16 -15.50 -22.51
CA LEU A 323 26.30 -14.16 -23.06
C LEU A 323 26.00 -14.09 -24.58
N THR A 324 26.22 -15.15 -25.32
CA THR A 324 26.10 -15.15 -26.80
C THR A 324 24.77 -15.69 -27.30
N THR A 325 24.09 -16.55 -26.55
CA THR A 325 22.88 -17.26 -26.98
C THR A 325 21.63 -17.02 -26.12
N ARG A 326 21.80 -16.60 -24.86
CA ARG A 326 20.69 -16.52 -23.88
C ARG A 326 20.37 -15.09 -23.41
N ASP A 327 20.82 -14.06 -24.11
CA ASP A 327 20.62 -12.63 -23.78
C ASP A 327 21.04 -12.26 -22.33
N GLN A 328 22.04 -12.98 -21.79
CA GLN A 328 22.63 -12.69 -20.49
C GLN A 328 23.70 -11.61 -20.65
N ARG A 329 23.92 -10.80 -19.60
CA ARG A 329 25.04 -9.86 -19.54
C ARG A 329 26.00 -10.23 -18.43
N MET A 330 27.25 -9.79 -18.60
CA MET A 330 28.25 -9.90 -17.55
C MET A 330 28.20 -8.65 -16.65
N LEU A 331 28.10 -8.87 -15.37
CA LEU A 331 27.99 -7.83 -14.34
C LEU A 331 29.05 -8.08 -13.28
N PHE A 332 29.71 -7.01 -12.82
CA PHE A 332 30.50 -7.09 -11.59
C PHE A 332 29.63 -6.63 -10.43
N ALA A 333 29.58 -7.41 -9.36
CA ALA A 333 28.81 -7.07 -8.19
C ALA A 333 29.59 -7.25 -6.89
N VAL A 334 29.24 -6.46 -5.88
CA VAL A 334 29.62 -6.67 -4.50
C VAL A 334 28.42 -6.47 -3.61
N VAL A 335 28.20 -7.41 -2.69
CA VAL A 335 27.15 -7.34 -1.68
C VAL A 335 27.77 -6.96 -0.36
N THR A 336 27.29 -5.87 0.21
CA THR A 336 27.70 -5.36 1.53
C THR A 336 26.49 -5.26 2.44
N LEU A 337 26.70 -5.47 3.73
CA LEU A 337 25.69 -5.36 4.75
C LEU A 337 26.28 -4.63 5.95
N VAL A 338 25.63 -3.56 6.39
CA VAL A 338 25.93 -2.89 7.66
C VAL A 338 24.77 -3.06 8.61
N HIS A 339 25.05 -3.38 9.87
CA HIS A 339 24.02 -3.46 10.91
C HIS A 339 24.47 -2.73 12.18
N LEU A 340 23.50 -2.25 12.95
CA LEU A 340 23.70 -1.50 14.19
C LEU A 340 23.07 -2.27 15.37
N ALA A 341 23.70 -2.15 16.54
CA ALA A 341 23.23 -2.70 17.80
C ALA A 341 23.48 -1.73 18.97
N ASP A 342 22.77 -1.93 20.07
CA ASP A 342 22.89 -1.09 21.27
C ASP A 342 24.10 -1.48 22.15
N SER A 343 24.65 -2.67 21.94
CA SER A 343 25.85 -3.15 22.63
C SER A 343 26.75 -4.01 21.75
N LYS A 344 28.03 -4.11 22.12
CA LYS A 344 28.98 -4.96 21.43
C LYS A 344 28.57 -6.44 21.45
N LYS A 345 28.01 -6.92 22.56
CA LYS A 345 27.54 -8.29 22.72
C LYS A 345 26.36 -8.61 21.77
N GLU A 346 25.42 -7.67 21.66
CA GLU A 346 24.31 -7.78 20.73
C GLU A 346 24.79 -7.75 19.27
N LEU A 347 25.75 -6.86 18.95
CA LEU A 347 26.37 -6.78 17.64
C LEU A 347 27.01 -8.12 17.22
N ASP A 348 27.70 -8.78 18.15
CA ASP A 348 28.36 -10.07 17.91
C ASP A 348 27.32 -11.17 17.67
N SER A 349 26.25 -11.23 18.49
CA SER A 349 25.15 -12.19 18.34
C SER A 349 24.42 -12.01 17.01
N ASP A 350 24.11 -10.76 16.63
CA ASP A 350 23.46 -10.45 15.35
C ASP A 350 24.35 -10.82 14.15
N THR A 351 25.67 -10.59 14.27
CA THR A 351 26.64 -11.02 13.25
C THR A 351 26.63 -12.52 13.07
N GLU A 352 26.63 -13.29 14.16
CA GLU A 352 26.55 -14.77 14.10
C GLU A 352 25.26 -15.25 13.44
N ALA A 353 24.11 -14.61 13.75
CA ALA A 353 22.84 -14.92 13.13
C ALA A 353 22.88 -14.66 11.60
N LEU A 354 23.38 -13.51 11.17
CA LEU A 354 23.56 -13.17 9.74
C LEU A 354 24.48 -14.17 9.03
N GLN A 355 25.60 -14.53 9.64
CA GLN A 355 26.53 -15.52 9.10
C GLN A 355 25.89 -16.92 9.04
N SER A 356 25.04 -17.28 10.00
CA SER A 356 24.31 -18.55 10.00
C SER A 356 23.31 -18.62 8.84
N ILE A 357 22.60 -17.50 8.57
CA ILE A 357 21.69 -17.41 7.41
C ILE A 357 22.49 -17.58 6.11
N ALA A 358 23.61 -16.88 5.94
CA ALA A 358 24.44 -17.01 4.75
C ALA A 358 24.95 -18.46 4.54
N ARG A 359 25.41 -19.12 5.62
CA ARG A 359 25.85 -20.54 5.58
C ARG A 359 24.72 -21.49 5.19
N LYS A 360 23.48 -21.24 5.62
CA LYS A 360 22.28 -22.01 5.20
C LYS A 360 22.13 -22.00 3.67
N HIS A 361 22.53 -20.90 3.03
CA HIS A 361 22.52 -20.72 1.57
C HIS A 361 23.85 -21.06 0.91
N LEU A 362 24.78 -21.76 1.61
CA LEU A 362 26.10 -22.14 1.14
C LEU A 362 26.97 -20.93 0.75
N CYS A 363 26.68 -19.76 1.30
CA CYS A 363 27.43 -18.53 1.11
C CYS A 363 28.22 -18.17 2.36
N GLN A 364 29.31 -17.39 2.21
CA GLN A 364 30.10 -16.90 3.32
C GLN A 364 29.97 -15.37 3.44
N LEU A 365 29.36 -14.91 4.54
CA LEU A 365 29.34 -13.51 4.93
C LEU A 365 30.48 -13.27 5.95
N ALA A 366 31.36 -12.31 5.70
CA ALA A 366 32.52 -12.04 6.53
C ALA A 366 32.56 -10.56 6.95
N PRO A 367 33.03 -10.26 8.20
CA PRO A 367 33.28 -8.88 8.60
C PRO A 367 34.52 -8.33 7.87
N LEU A 368 34.49 -7.05 7.52
CA LEU A 368 35.65 -6.34 7.01
C LEU A 368 36.65 -6.10 8.14
N SER A 369 37.91 -6.48 7.94
CA SER A 369 38.99 -6.26 8.90
C SER A 369 39.86 -5.06 8.48
N TRP A 370 39.96 -4.04 9.35
CA TRP A 370 40.69 -2.78 9.12
C TRP A 370 40.13 -1.93 7.94
N GLN A 371 38.96 -2.26 7.43
CA GLN A 371 38.30 -1.58 6.31
C GLN A 371 36.84 -1.18 6.64
N GLN A 372 36.55 -1.03 7.93
CA GLN A 372 35.16 -0.70 8.35
C GLN A 372 34.70 0.68 7.81
N ALA A 373 35.62 1.67 7.74
CA ALA A 373 35.30 3.00 7.18
C ALA A 373 34.97 2.94 5.67
N ASP A 374 35.82 2.24 4.89
CA ASP A 374 35.59 2.04 3.46
C ASP A 374 34.31 1.20 3.21
N GLY A 375 34.10 0.19 4.06
CA GLY A 375 32.90 -0.63 4.03
C GLY A 375 31.63 0.16 4.31
N LEU A 376 31.64 1.02 5.32
CA LEU A 376 30.49 1.87 5.67
C LEU A 376 30.09 2.76 4.50
N VAL A 377 31.04 3.46 3.89
CA VAL A 377 30.75 4.30 2.71
C VAL A 377 30.20 3.47 1.53
N THR A 378 30.68 2.22 1.39
CA THR A 378 30.20 1.31 0.35
C THR A 378 28.78 0.81 0.65
N ALA A 379 28.46 0.53 1.91
CA ALA A 379 27.15 -0.01 2.30
C ALA A 379 26.01 1.04 2.27
N LEU A 380 26.35 2.33 2.35
CA LEU A 380 25.35 3.41 2.32
C LEU A 380 24.90 3.75 0.89
N PRO A 381 23.67 4.29 0.67
CA PRO A 381 23.13 4.64 -0.65
C PRO A 381 23.77 5.94 -1.22
N LEU A 382 25.08 6.00 -1.21
CA LEU A 382 25.86 7.14 -1.71
C LEU A 382 26.24 6.99 -3.19
N GLY A 383 26.29 5.75 -3.70
CA GLY A 383 26.77 5.43 -5.04
C GLY A 383 28.30 5.36 -5.11
N LEU A 384 28.97 5.21 -3.96
CA LEU A 384 30.41 5.00 -3.85
C LEU A 384 30.75 3.55 -3.52
N ARG A 385 31.88 3.07 -4.05
CA ARG A 385 32.43 1.74 -3.77
C ARG A 385 33.91 1.86 -3.40
N ARG A 386 34.22 1.68 -2.12
CA ARG A 386 35.59 1.78 -1.58
C ARG A 386 36.25 0.45 -1.26
N ILE A 387 35.51 -0.66 -1.35
CA ILE A 387 36.08 -2.02 -1.16
C ILE A 387 36.27 -2.74 -2.48
N SER A 388 37.24 -3.66 -2.52
CA SER A 388 37.67 -4.41 -3.71
C SER A 388 37.26 -5.88 -3.63
N ALA A 389 35.94 -6.16 -3.53
CA ALA A 389 35.39 -7.51 -3.43
C ALA A 389 34.43 -7.83 -4.57
N LEU A 390 34.77 -7.37 -5.79
CA LEU A 390 33.94 -7.57 -6.98
C LEU A 390 33.88 -9.04 -7.36
N ARG A 391 32.69 -9.54 -7.64
CA ARG A 391 32.43 -10.87 -8.20
C ARG A 391 31.83 -10.72 -9.59
N THR A 392 32.26 -11.57 -10.52
CA THR A 392 31.68 -11.65 -11.85
C THR A 392 30.43 -12.53 -11.79
N LEU A 393 29.30 -12.03 -12.23
CA LEU A 393 28.00 -12.71 -12.26
C LEU A 393 27.36 -12.52 -13.63
N THR A 394 26.51 -13.47 -14.04
CA THR A 394 25.57 -13.28 -15.15
C THR A 394 24.32 -12.53 -14.64
N THR A 395 23.50 -12.02 -15.54
CA THR A 395 22.23 -11.36 -15.18
C THR A 395 21.37 -12.28 -14.30
N GLU A 396 21.20 -13.54 -14.70
CA GLU A 396 20.40 -14.51 -13.97
C GLU A 396 20.95 -14.78 -12.56
N ALA A 397 22.27 -14.95 -12.44
CA ALA A 397 22.92 -15.16 -11.15
C ALA A 397 22.75 -13.94 -10.20
N LEU A 398 22.75 -12.74 -10.74
CA LEU A 398 22.51 -11.52 -9.96
C LEU A 398 21.01 -11.34 -9.64
N ALA A 399 20.12 -11.67 -10.58
CA ALA A 399 18.66 -11.52 -10.42
C ALA A 399 18.12 -12.36 -9.25
N VAL A 400 18.77 -13.46 -8.89
CA VAL A 400 18.41 -14.24 -7.69
C VAL A 400 18.53 -13.41 -6.40
N LEU A 401 19.37 -12.36 -6.38
CA LEU A 401 19.53 -11.44 -5.26
C LEU A 401 18.48 -10.32 -5.29
N MET A 402 17.28 -10.59 -5.81
CA MET A 402 16.22 -9.58 -5.95
C MET A 402 15.79 -8.99 -4.61
N PRO A 403 15.47 -7.68 -4.58
CA PRO A 403 15.14 -6.95 -3.36
C PRO A 403 13.66 -7.03 -2.97
N PHE A 404 12.86 -7.87 -3.62
CA PHE A 404 11.41 -7.90 -3.47
C PHE A 404 10.93 -9.00 -2.52
N LYS A 405 9.88 -8.69 -1.73
CA LYS A 405 9.28 -9.63 -0.79
C LYS A 405 7.76 -9.57 -0.82
N ALA A 406 7.18 -8.47 -0.31
CA ALA A 406 5.74 -8.28 -0.23
C ALA A 406 5.40 -6.79 -0.09
N GLN A 407 4.30 -6.39 -0.71
CA GLN A 407 3.77 -5.04 -0.58
C GLN A 407 3.38 -4.74 0.86
N GLU A 408 3.47 -3.46 1.22
CA GLU A 408 3.08 -2.90 2.50
C GLU A 408 2.04 -1.80 2.30
N ILE A 409 1.11 -1.68 3.24
CA ILE A 409 0.16 -0.58 3.29
C ILE A 409 0.44 0.22 4.57
N ARG A 410 1.08 1.36 4.41
CA ARG A 410 1.45 2.23 5.53
C ARG A 410 1.28 3.70 5.12
N HIS A 411 0.07 4.21 5.27
CA HIS A 411 -0.24 5.61 5.05
C HIS A 411 -0.13 6.40 6.35
N GLN A 412 0.30 7.65 6.26
CA GLN A 412 0.37 8.54 7.41
C GLN A 412 -1.05 8.87 7.92
N GLY A 413 -1.26 8.80 9.23
CA GLY A 413 -2.59 9.00 9.81
C GLY A 413 -3.62 7.95 9.40
N GLY A 414 -3.16 6.79 8.90
CA GLY A 414 -4.01 5.69 8.47
C GLY A 414 -4.67 4.94 9.63
N VAL A 415 -5.85 4.40 9.37
CA VAL A 415 -6.56 3.50 10.28
C VAL A 415 -5.91 2.12 10.26
N TYR A 416 -5.83 1.47 11.42
CA TYR A 416 -5.33 0.11 11.55
C TYR A 416 -6.34 -0.92 11.05
N TYR A 417 -5.92 -1.81 10.14
CA TYR A 417 -6.75 -2.90 9.58
C TYR A 417 -6.28 -4.30 9.95
N GLY A 418 -5.13 -4.45 10.57
CA GLY A 418 -4.54 -5.73 10.93
C GLY A 418 -3.04 -5.75 10.73
N GLN A 419 -2.46 -6.94 10.76
CA GLN A 419 -1.04 -7.16 10.47
C GLN A 419 -0.90 -7.91 9.15
N ASN A 420 0.06 -7.50 8.33
CA ASN A 420 0.44 -8.23 7.13
C ASN A 420 0.94 -9.63 7.52
N VAL A 421 0.37 -10.67 6.94
CA VAL A 421 0.72 -12.07 7.28
C VAL A 421 2.19 -12.38 6.99
N ILE A 422 2.77 -11.72 5.97
CA ILE A 422 4.13 -12.01 5.47
C ILE A 422 5.19 -11.24 6.25
N SER A 423 5.03 -9.91 6.36
CA SER A 423 5.99 -9.05 7.03
C SER A 423 5.75 -8.90 8.53
N ARG A 424 4.53 -9.19 9.00
CA ARG A 424 4.03 -8.93 10.36
C ARG A 424 3.90 -7.45 10.71
N ASN A 425 4.14 -6.55 9.78
CA ASN A 425 3.95 -5.12 9.97
C ASN A 425 2.46 -4.76 10.10
N LEU A 426 2.19 -3.62 10.75
CA LEU A 426 0.84 -3.09 10.84
C LEU A 426 0.37 -2.59 9.47
N ILE A 427 -0.85 -2.91 9.12
CA ILE A 427 -1.53 -2.35 7.94
C ILE A 427 -2.26 -1.09 8.39
N LEU A 428 -1.78 0.05 7.90
CA LEU A 428 -2.32 1.37 8.19
C LEU A 428 -2.77 2.01 6.88
N ALA A 429 -4.07 2.09 6.64
CA ALA A 429 -4.61 2.63 5.41
C ALA A 429 -5.38 3.94 5.66
N ASN A 430 -5.11 4.95 4.84
CA ASN A 430 -5.85 6.21 4.80
C ASN A 430 -6.62 6.28 3.48
N ARG A 431 -7.89 5.98 3.52
CA ARG A 431 -8.75 5.95 2.33
C ARG A 431 -8.95 7.33 1.70
N LYS A 432 -8.72 8.40 2.44
CA LYS A 432 -8.79 9.78 1.92
C LYS A 432 -7.64 10.11 0.95
N GLU A 433 -6.53 9.36 1.03
CA GLU A 433 -5.39 9.52 0.10
C GLU A 433 -5.58 8.78 -1.22
N LEU A 434 -6.54 7.84 -1.28
CA LEU A 434 -6.84 7.11 -2.50
C LEU A 434 -7.53 7.99 -3.55
N LEU A 435 -7.32 7.68 -4.83
CA LEU A 435 -8.04 8.33 -5.92
C LEU A 435 -9.54 8.12 -5.80
N ASN A 436 -9.96 6.96 -5.27
CA ASN A 436 -11.34 6.63 -4.96
C ASN A 436 -11.41 5.95 -3.58
N GLY A 437 -11.76 6.72 -2.55
CA GLY A 437 -11.88 6.23 -1.17
C GLY A 437 -13.06 5.29 -0.92
N ASN A 438 -13.94 5.05 -1.89
CA ASN A 438 -15.03 4.08 -1.77
C ASN A 438 -14.52 2.65 -1.79
N GLY A 439 -15.23 1.76 -1.10
CA GLY A 439 -14.79 0.38 -0.98
C GLY A 439 -15.86 -0.63 -0.63
N PHE A 440 -15.46 -1.90 -0.55
CA PHE A 440 -16.33 -3.00 -0.16
C PHE A 440 -15.70 -3.88 0.90
N VAL A 441 -16.53 -4.48 1.74
CA VAL A 441 -16.18 -5.57 2.64
C VAL A 441 -16.98 -6.81 2.20
N LEU A 442 -16.28 -7.80 1.68
CA LEU A 442 -16.85 -9.00 1.07
C LEU A 442 -16.56 -10.23 1.93
N GLY A 443 -17.54 -11.10 2.12
CA GLY A 443 -17.31 -12.34 2.85
C GLY A 443 -18.60 -13.07 3.20
N VAL A 444 -18.55 -14.39 3.31
CA VAL A 444 -19.69 -15.20 3.71
C VAL A 444 -20.17 -14.88 5.12
N SER A 445 -21.38 -15.32 5.45
CA SER A 445 -21.92 -15.17 6.81
C SER A 445 -20.96 -15.75 7.85
N GLY A 446 -20.77 -15.03 8.98
CA GLY A 446 -19.84 -15.43 10.04
C GLY A 446 -18.35 -15.20 9.77
N SER A 447 -17.97 -14.69 8.60
CA SER A 447 -16.56 -14.37 8.27
C SER A 447 -16.00 -13.14 8.99
N GLY A 448 -16.85 -12.30 9.60
CA GLY A 448 -16.46 -11.08 10.32
C GLY A 448 -16.64 -9.77 9.55
N LYS A 449 -17.49 -9.73 8.53
CA LYS A 449 -17.78 -8.51 7.76
C LYS A 449 -18.17 -7.32 8.65
N SER A 450 -19.27 -7.48 9.39
CA SER A 450 -19.80 -6.42 10.26
C SER A 450 -18.79 -6.03 11.35
N PHE A 451 -18.02 -6.99 11.88
CA PHE A 451 -16.93 -6.71 12.83
C PHE A 451 -15.84 -5.84 12.20
N THR A 452 -15.43 -6.15 10.97
CA THR A 452 -14.41 -5.37 10.23
C THR A 452 -14.87 -3.94 9.97
N ALA A 453 -16.12 -3.74 9.56
CA ALA A 453 -16.70 -2.40 9.36
C ALA A 453 -16.81 -1.63 10.68
N LYS A 454 -17.29 -2.28 11.75
CA LYS A 454 -17.40 -1.67 13.09
C LYS A 454 -16.05 -1.29 13.66
N ARG A 455 -14.98 -2.06 13.36
CA ARG A 455 -13.62 -1.72 13.76
C ARG A 455 -13.11 -0.47 13.07
N GLU A 456 -13.32 -0.33 11.74
CA GLU A 456 -13.00 0.90 11.00
C GLU A 456 -13.79 2.09 11.56
N LEU A 457 -15.10 1.91 11.75
CA LEU A 457 -15.98 2.89 12.35
C LEU A 457 -15.49 3.36 13.73
N ALA A 458 -15.14 2.42 14.61
CA ALA A 458 -14.62 2.74 15.94
C ALA A 458 -13.32 3.55 15.85
N ALA A 459 -12.38 3.12 15.01
CA ALA A 459 -11.12 3.82 14.81
C ALA A 459 -11.33 5.26 14.33
N LEU A 460 -12.23 5.46 13.36
CA LEU A 460 -12.60 6.79 12.84
C LEU A 460 -13.30 7.66 13.89
N ALA A 461 -14.22 7.07 14.65
CA ALA A 461 -14.93 7.78 15.71
C ALA A 461 -13.99 8.30 16.81
N LEU A 462 -12.94 7.51 17.12
CA LEU A 462 -11.95 7.83 18.15
C LEU A 462 -10.84 8.78 17.65
N SER A 463 -10.51 8.75 16.34
CA SER A 463 -9.36 9.48 15.78
C SER A 463 -9.73 10.77 15.04
N THR A 464 -10.95 10.88 14.49
CA THR A 464 -11.37 11.99 13.62
C THR A 464 -12.60 12.71 14.17
N ASP A 465 -12.94 13.85 13.56
CA ASP A 465 -14.20 14.58 13.77
C ASP A 465 -15.15 14.42 12.58
N ASP A 466 -14.87 13.46 11.71
CA ASP A 466 -15.69 13.16 10.53
C ASP A 466 -17.08 12.61 10.94
N ASP A 467 -18.08 12.83 10.10
CA ASP A 467 -19.38 12.22 10.28
C ASP A 467 -19.35 10.74 9.86
N ILE A 468 -20.02 9.89 10.63
CA ILE A 468 -20.12 8.46 10.39
C ILE A 468 -21.59 8.08 10.33
N ILE A 469 -22.01 7.49 9.22
CA ILE A 469 -23.41 7.14 8.98
C ILE A 469 -23.50 5.66 8.58
N CYS A 470 -24.37 4.92 9.25
CA CYS A 470 -24.66 3.52 8.96
C CYS A 470 -26.08 3.35 8.45
N ILE A 471 -26.27 2.51 7.43
CA ILE A 471 -27.57 1.99 6.99
C ILE A 471 -27.60 0.50 7.37
N ASP A 472 -28.44 0.15 8.34
CA ASP A 472 -28.42 -1.13 9.05
C ASP A 472 -29.76 -1.88 8.90
N PRO A 473 -29.87 -2.81 7.92
CA PRO A 473 -31.05 -3.63 7.75
C PRO A 473 -31.14 -4.84 8.71
N GLU A 474 -30.07 -5.14 9.46
CA GLU A 474 -29.99 -6.29 10.36
C GLU A 474 -29.99 -5.90 11.84
N SER A 475 -29.97 -4.61 12.18
CA SER A 475 -29.90 -4.06 13.54
C SER A 475 -28.67 -4.54 14.34
N GLU A 476 -27.53 -4.62 13.68
CA GLU A 476 -26.29 -5.08 14.29
C GLU A 476 -25.42 -3.95 14.86
N TYR A 477 -25.59 -2.69 14.42
CA TYR A 477 -24.70 -1.57 14.76
C TYR A 477 -25.09 -0.82 16.03
N ARG A 478 -26.30 -1.00 16.56
CA ARG A 478 -26.81 -0.28 17.74
C ARG A 478 -25.81 -0.23 18.91
N PRO A 479 -25.23 -1.36 19.39
CA PRO A 479 -24.38 -1.33 20.59
C PRO A 479 -23.13 -0.42 20.41
N ILE A 480 -22.52 -0.46 19.24
CA ILE A 480 -21.31 0.35 18.99
C ILE A 480 -21.66 1.83 18.76
N ILE A 481 -22.75 2.12 18.08
CA ILE A 481 -23.18 3.51 17.83
C ILE A 481 -23.51 4.20 19.16
N GLU A 482 -24.34 3.59 20.00
CA GLU A 482 -24.69 4.12 21.33
C GLU A 482 -23.46 4.19 22.27
N GLY A 483 -22.60 3.17 22.24
CA GLY A 483 -21.37 3.14 23.03
C GLY A 483 -20.35 4.23 22.64
N LEU A 484 -20.35 4.68 21.39
CA LEU A 484 -19.55 5.80 20.91
C LEU A 484 -20.25 7.17 21.01
N GLY A 485 -21.40 7.23 21.68
CA GLY A 485 -22.17 8.46 21.87
C GLY A 485 -22.93 8.92 20.64
N GLY A 486 -23.20 8.02 19.71
CA GLY A 486 -24.00 8.26 18.51
C GLY A 486 -25.50 8.02 18.73
N GLU A 487 -26.28 8.21 17.69
CA GLU A 487 -27.73 8.09 17.69
C GLU A 487 -28.21 6.98 16.73
N VAL A 488 -29.21 6.23 17.16
CA VAL A 488 -29.85 5.18 16.36
C VAL A 488 -31.28 5.57 16.06
N VAL A 489 -31.58 5.83 14.79
CA VAL A 489 -32.91 6.16 14.29
C VAL A 489 -33.58 4.88 13.78
N ASN A 490 -34.49 4.35 14.54
CA ASN A 490 -35.30 3.20 14.12
C ASN A 490 -36.43 3.66 13.21
N ILE A 491 -36.51 3.11 12.00
CA ILE A 491 -37.52 3.38 11.00
C ILE A 491 -38.27 2.09 10.72
N SER A 492 -39.60 2.10 10.97
CA SER A 492 -40.49 0.97 10.70
C SER A 492 -41.86 1.44 10.26
N ALA A 493 -42.68 0.51 9.78
CA ALA A 493 -44.06 0.81 9.43
C ALA A 493 -44.89 1.34 10.62
N THR A 494 -44.52 1.01 11.84
CA THR A 494 -45.23 1.37 13.09
C THR A 494 -44.46 2.36 13.97
N SER A 495 -43.24 2.70 13.60
CA SER A 495 -42.40 3.66 14.34
C SER A 495 -43.00 5.06 14.29
N PRO A 496 -42.86 5.87 15.37
CA PRO A 496 -43.18 7.29 15.33
C PRO A 496 -42.20 8.10 14.47
N ASN A 497 -41.04 7.50 14.12
CA ASN A 497 -39.98 8.14 13.35
C ASN A 497 -40.27 8.07 11.86
N HIS A 498 -40.17 9.21 11.18
CA HIS A 498 -40.44 9.33 9.76
C HIS A 498 -39.32 10.08 9.06
N ILE A 499 -38.98 9.66 7.84
CA ILE A 499 -38.10 10.38 6.90
C ILE A 499 -38.94 10.62 5.64
N ASN A 500 -39.03 11.85 5.22
CA ASN A 500 -39.74 12.22 4.01
C ASN A 500 -38.91 11.85 2.77
N ALA A 501 -39.40 10.99 1.91
CA ALA A 501 -38.72 10.62 0.67
C ALA A 501 -38.48 11.82 -0.26
N MET A 502 -39.24 12.90 -0.08
CA MET A 502 -39.14 14.11 -0.88
C MET A 502 -38.36 15.25 -0.19
N ASP A 503 -37.61 14.98 0.89
CA ASP A 503 -36.81 16.03 1.50
C ASP A 503 -35.78 16.61 0.52
N MET A 504 -35.69 17.93 0.50
CA MET A 504 -34.76 18.69 -0.31
C MET A 504 -34.34 19.96 0.44
N GLU A 505 -33.05 20.10 0.72
CA GLU A 505 -32.46 21.30 1.32
C GLU A 505 -31.95 22.26 0.25
N GLN A 506 -31.75 23.53 0.63
CA GLN A 506 -31.09 24.50 -0.22
C GLN A 506 -29.68 24.01 -0.60
N GLY A 507 -29.44 23.89 -1.92
CA GLY A 507 -28.17 23.40 -2.47
C GLY A 507 -28.08 21.90 -2.67
N TYR A 508 -29.20 21.20 -2.61
CA TYR A 508 -29.33 19.86 -3.13
C TYR A 508 -28.80 19.81 -4.58
N GLY A 509 -27.84 18.90 -4.85
CA GLY A 509 -27.24 18.75 -6.17
C GLY A 509 -26.01 19.58 -6.49
N ASP A 510 -25.53 20.46 -5.57
CA ASP A 510 -24.25 21.18 -5.67
C ASP A 510 -23.98 21.86 -7.03
N GLY A 511 -24.97 22.63 -7.53
CA GLY A 511 -24.88 23.34 -8.81
C GLY A 511 -25.58 22.66 -9.99
N GLU A 512 -26.01 21.43 -9.84
CA GLU A 512 -26.93 20.77 -10.77
C GLU A 512 -28.38 21.18 -10.45
N ASN A 513 -29.29 21.01 -11.42
CA ASN A 513 -30.70 21.30 -11.17
C ASN A 513 -31.24 20.32 -10.11
N PRO A 514 -31.64 20.80 -8.92
CA PRO A 514 -32.08 19.93 -7.83
C PRO A 514 -33.33 19.13 -8.17
N VAL A 515 -34.19 19.69 -9.04
CA VAL A 515 -35.45 19.03 -9.49
C VAL A 515 -35.14 17.81 -10.36
N VAL A 516 -34.11 17.91 -11.24
CA VAL A 516 -33.69 16.79 -12.10
C VAL A 516 -33.21 15.62 -11.26
N LEU A 517 -32.34 15.89 -10.28
CA LEU A 517 -31.80 14.86 -9.39
C LEU A 517 -32.94 14.21 -8.56
N LYS A 518 -33.88 15.01 -8.07
CA LYS A 518 -34.98 14.47 -7.31
C LYS A 518 -35.96 13.70 -8.19
N SER A 519 -36.08 14.11 -9.45
CA SER A 519 -36.86 13.35 -10.44
C SER A 519 -36.22 11.98 -10.71
N GLU A 520 -34.90 11.92 -10.88
CA GLU A 520 -34.16 10.64 -11.02
C GLU A 520 -34.37 9.74 -9.79
N PHE A 521 -34.35 10.32 -8.60
CA PHE A 521 -34.64 9.60 -7.36
C PHE A 521 -36.07 9.06 -7.34
N LEU A 522 -37.09 9.89 -7.65
CA LEU A 522 -38.48 9.48 -7.66
C LEU A 522 -38.79 8.46 -8.76
N LEU A 523 -38.13 8.54 -9.92
CA LEU A 523 -38.19 7.50 -10.96
C LEU A 523 -37.71 6.15 -10.39
N SER A 524 -36.56 6.15 -9.70
CA SER A 524 -36.03 4.96 -9.05
C SER A 524 -36.97 4.41 -7.99
N LEU A 525 -37.57 5.30 -7.20
CA LEU A 525 -38.53 4.96 -6.15
C LEU A 525 -39.79 4.34 -6.73
N CYS A 526 -40.40 4.98 -7.73
CA CYS A 526 -41.64 4.50 -8.38
C CYS A 526 -41.41 3.13 -9.05
N GLU A 527 -40.30 2.94 -9.74
CA GLU A 527 -39.97 1.65 -10.35
C GLU A 527 -39.87 0.55 -9.30
N GLN A 528 -39.27 0.84 -8.16
CA GLN A 528 -39.15 -0.10 -7.06
C GLN A 528 -40.49 -0.46 -6.44
N LEU A 529 -41.40 0.52 -6.29
CA LEU A 529 -42.73 0.33 -5.74
C LEU A 529 -43.69 -0.39 -6.70
N MET A 530 -43.51 -0.23 -8.01
CA MET A 530 -44.30 -0.90 -9.04
C MET A 530 -43.87 -2.35 -9.31
N GLY A 531 -42.89 -2.86 -8.58
CA GLY A 531 -42.35 -4.21 -8.75
C GLY A 531 -41.43 -4.32 -9.96
N SER A 532 -41.15 -5.49 -10.46
CA SER A 532 -40.15 -5.76 -11.53
C SER A 532 -40.52 -5.17 -12.92
N ARG A 533 -41.49 -4.32 -13.02
CA ARG A 533 -41.91 -3.69 -14.27
C ARG A 533 -41.11 -2.40 -14.51
N GLN A 534 -40.45 -2.31 -15.65
CA GLN A 534 -39.84 -1.07 -16.09
C GLN A 534 -40.83 0.02 -16.43
N LEU A 535 -40.58 1.26 -16.01
CA LEU A 535 -41.36 2.42 -16.36
C LEU A 535 -41.30 2.71 -17.87
N SER A 536 -42.45 2.90 -18.50
CA SER A 536 -42.52 3.35 -19.88
C SER A 536 -42.01 4.79 -20.04
N ALA A 537 -41.70 5.22 -21.26
CA ALA A 537 -41.28 6.59 -21.53
C ALA A 537 -42.35 7.63 -21.14
N LYS A 538 -43.64 7.28 -21.26
CA LYS A 538 -44.77 8.15 -20.85
C LYS A 538 -44.81 8.31 -19.33
N GLU A 539 -44.71 7.22 -18.58
CA GLU A 539 -44.72 7.24 -17.11
C GLU A 539 -43.54 8.05 -16.59
N LYS A 540 -42.33 7.89 -17.18
CA LYS A 540 -41.17 8.69 -16.84
C LYS A 540 -41.39 10.19 -17.03
N SER A 541 -41.97 10.59 -18.16
CA SER A 541 -42.30 12.01 -18.44
C SER A 541 -43.32 12.58 -17.48
N ILE A 542 -44.29 11.77 -17.06
CA ILE A 542 -45.32 12.16 -16.09
C ILE A 542 -44.70 12.34 -14.70
N ILE A 543 -43.91 11.39 -14.23
CA ILE A 543 -43.24 11.46 -12.95
C ILE A 543 -42.32 12.69 -12.87
N ASP A 544 -41.54 12.95 -13.90
CA ASP A 544 -40.65 14.13 -13.98
C ASP A 544 -41.44 15.43 -13.90
N ARG A 545 -42.50 15.55 -14.69
CA ARG A 545 -43.41 16.73 -14.69
C ARG A 545 -44.06 16.95 -13.32
N CYS A 546 -44.62 15.91 -12.69
CA CYS A 546 -45.23 16.01 -11.38
C CYS A 546 -44.19 16.37 -10.29
N THR A 547 -42.98 15.83 -10.38
CA THR A 547 -41.89 16.21 -9.49
C THR A 547 -41.61 17.71 -9.57
N ALA A 548 -41.45 18.25 -10.79
CA ALA A 548 -41.20 19.66 -11.00
C ALA A 548 -42.35 20.54 -10.44
N GLN A 549 -43.61 20.12 -10.62
CA GLN A 549 -44.76 20.83 -10.11
C GLN A 549 -44.78 20.86 -8.58
N CYS A 550 -44.53 19.75 -7.91
CA CYS A 550 -44.48 19.67 -6.44
C CYS A 550 -43.44 20.64 -5.84
N TYR A 551 -42.28 20.75 -6.44
CA TYR A 551 -41.19 21.60 -5.90
C TYR A 551 -41.26 23.06 -6.33
N HIS A 552 -42.06 23.40 -7.35
CA HIS A 552 -42.12 24.75 -7.92
C HIS A 552 -42.40 25.84 -6.86
N GLY A 553 -43.38 25.66 -5.99
CA GLY A 553 -43.72 26.60 -4.91
C GLY A 553 -42.62 26.70 -3.86
N TYR A 554 -42.09 25.55 -3.43
CA TYR A 554 -41.05 25.45 -2.39
C TYR A 554 -39.72 26.11 -2.82
N ILE A 555 -39.27 25.87 -4.06
CA ILE A 555 -38.04 26.48 -4.61
C ILE A 555 -38.22 27.99 -4.82
N ARG A 556 -39.37 28.43 -5.37
CA ARG A 556 -39.70 29.86 -5.52
C ARG A 556 -39.73 30.60 -4.18
N GLY A 557 -40.18 29.94 -3.12
CA GLY A 557 -40.17 30.43 -1.76
C GLY A 557 -38.81 30.46 -1.10
N GLY A 558 -37.72 30.18 -1.83
CA GLY A 558 -36.35 30.16 -1.30
C GLY A 558 -36.10 29.01 -0.33
N TYR A 559 -36.74 27.85 -0.56
CA TYR A 559 -36.68 26.66 0.31
C TYR A 559 -37.23 26.90 1.71
N GLN A 560 -38.17 27.84 1.83
CA GLN A 560 -38.92 28.13 3.06
C GLN A 560 -40.29 27.53 3.03
N GLY A 561 -40.78 27.04 4.17
CA GLY A 561 -42.08 26.42 4.29
C GLY A 561 -42.05 24.89 4.38
N SER A 562 -43.23 24.24 4.19
CA SER A 562 -43.31 22.78 4.23
C SER A 562 -42.71 22.16 2.96
N VAL A 563 -41.81 21.20 3.16
CA VAL A 563 -41.28 20.38 2.07
C VAL A 563 -42.40 19.50 1.52
N PRO A 564 -42.54 19.36 0.18
CA PRO A 564 -43.52 18.42 -0.40
C PRO A 564 -43.31 17.00 0.12
N THR A 565 -44.37 16.23 0.18
CA THR A 565 -44.35 14.83 0.59
C THR A 565 -44.79 13.92 -0.56
N LEU A 566 -44.63 12.59 -0.41
CA LEU A 566 -45.16 11.63 -1.39
C LEU A 566 -46.67 11.71 -1.54
N ARG A 567 -47.39 12.23 -0.52
CA ARG A 567 -48.85 12.52 -0.65
C ARG A 567 -49.11 13.63 -1.62
N ASP A 568 -48.35 14.71 -1.57
CA ASP A 568 -48.45 15.82 -2.51
C ASP A 568 -48.13 15.36 -3.93
N PHE A 569 -47.12 14.50 -4.08
CA PHE A 569 -46.77 13.90 -5.37
C PHE A 569 -47.88 12.98 -5.89
N HIS A 570 -48.47 12.15 -5.05
CA HIS A 570 -49.61 11.31 -5.41
C HIS A 570 -50.84 12.15 -5.83
N ALA A 571 -51.14 13.20 -5.07
CA ALA A 571 -52.23 14.14 -5.43
C ALA A 571 -51.97 14.83 -6.78
N GLU A 572 -50.71 15.16 -7.08
CA GLU A 572 -50.35 15.78 -8.37
C GLU A 572 -50.45 14.78 -9.54
N LEU A 573 -50.09 13.50 -9.34
CA LEU A 573 -50.33 12.42 -10.32
C LEU A 573 -51.83 12.28 -10.66
N LEU A 574 -52.72 12.31 -9.65
CA LEU A 574 -54.16 12.21 -9.85
C LEU A 574 -54.77 13.42 -10.60
N ARG A 575 -54.08 14.57 -10.61
CA ARG A 575 -54.50 15.77 -11.37
C ARG A 575 -54.16 15.70 -12.85
N GLN A 576 -53.23 14.77 -13.24
CA GLN A 576 -52.85 14.65 -14.63
C GLN A 576 -53.96 14.00 -15.48
N PRO A 577 -54.14 14.43 -16.74
CA PRO A 577 -55.20 13.90 -17.59
C PRO A 577 -54.93 12.52 -18.18
N GLU A 578 -53.67 12.08 -18.21
CA GLU A 578 -53.24 10.83 -18.82
C GLU A 578 -53.63 9.61 -17.98
N PRO A 579 -54.12 8.52 -18.59
CA PRO A 579 -54.44 7.29 -17.86
C PRO A 579 -53.23 6.64 -17.18
N GLU A 580 -52.03 6.75 -17.78
CA GLU A 580 -50.77 6.25 -17.24
C GLU A 580 -50.43 6.92 -15.89
N ALA A 581 -50.83 8.19 -15.70
CA ALA A 581 -50.66 8.87 -14.42
C ALA A 581 -51.51 8.23 -13.30
N ARG A 582 -52.76 7.82 -13.62
CA ARG A 582 -53.63 7.09 -12.68
C ARG A 582 -53.08 5.72 -12.36
N ASP A 583 -52.46 5.01 -13.34
CA ASP A 583 -51.85 3.72 -13.14
C ASP A 583 -50.67 3.84 -12.16
N VAL A 584 -49.79 4.86 -12.32
CA VAL A 584 -48.70 5.14 -11.40
C VAL A 584 -49.26 5.52 -10.01
N ALA A 585 -50.26 6.41 -9.94
CA ALA A 585 -50.87 6.82 -8.67
C ALA A 585 -51.44 5.61 -7.91
N LEU A 586 -52.20 4.74 -8.58
CA LEU A 586 -52.76 3.52 -7.99
C LEU A 586 -51.66 2.56 -7.50
N ALA A 587 -50.59 2.43 -8.25
CA ALA A 587 -49.47 1.54 -7.88
C ALA A 587 -48.71 2.02 -6.62
N ILE A 588 -48.62 3.32 -6.38
CA ILE A 588 -47.94 3.89 -5.19
C ILE A 588 -48.92 4.22 -4.05
N GLU A 589 -50.23 4.05 -4.21
CA GLU A 589 -51.26 4.43 -3.22
C GLU A 589 -51.01 3.74 -1.86
N LEU A 590 -50.64 2.46 -1.87
CA LEU A 590 -50.29 1.71 -0.65
C LEU A 590 -49.23 2.41 0.20
N PHE A 591 -48.27 3.07 -0.44
CA PHE A 591 -47.13 3.73 0.17
C PHE A 591 -47.32 5.21 0.44
N THR A 592 -48.40 5.81 -0.05
CA THR A 592 -48.74 7.23 0.13
C THR A 592 -49.90 7.42 1.08
N GLU A 593 -51.05 6.84 0.77
CA GLU A 593 -52.29 6.94 1.57
C GLU A 593 -52.62 5.67 2.34
N GLY A 594 -52.08 4.52 1.90
CA GLY A 594 -52.30 3.22 2.50
C GLY A 594 -51.52 2.96 3.80
N SER A 595 -51.45 1.70 4.20
CA SER A 595 -50.85 1.29 5.49
C SER A 595 -49.31 1.36 5.54
N LEU A 596 -48.64 1.46 4.41
CA LEU A 596 -47.18 1.49 4.32
C LEU A 596 -46.62 2.91 4.05
N ASN A 597 -47.25 3.94 4.61
CA ASN A 597 -47.00 5.36 4.32
C ASN A 597 -45.88 6.00 5.17
N THR A 598 -44.96 5.22 5.70
CA THR A 598 -43.89 5.70 6.61
C THR A 598 -43.05 6.83 5.98
N PHE A 599 -42.76 6.74 4.68
CA PHE A 599 -41.93 7.70 3.96
C PHE A 599 -42.76 8.82 3.26
N ALA A 600 -44.04 8.85 3.45
CA ALA A 600 -44.94 9.86 2.91
C ALA A 600 -45.31 10.97 3.92
N LYS A 601 -44.68 10.98 5.08
CA LYS A 601 -44.88 11.96 6.15
C LYS A 601 -43.65 12.88 6.26
N PRO A 602 -43.83 14.11 6.77
CA PRO A 602 -42.67 14.98 7.04
C PRO A 602 -41.67 14.35 7.96
N THR A 603 -40.37 14.62 7.72
CA THR A 603 -39.26 14.16 8.58
C THR A 603 -39.43 14.75 9.98
N ASN A 604 -39.37 13.89 10.99
CA ASN A 604 -39.51 14.27 12.40
C ASN A 604 -38.35 13.77 13.28
N VAL A 605 -37.33 13.21 12.67
CA VAL A 605 -36.10 12.73 13.36
C VAL A 605 -34.99 13.74 13.24
N ASP A 606 -34.19 13.87 14.31
CA ASP A 606 -32.97 14.65 14.26
C ASP A 606 -31.88 13.80 13.62
N THR A 607 -31.36 14.23 12.48
CA THR A 607 -30.28 13.57 11.76
C THR A 607 -28.95 14.33 11.91
N SER A 608 -28.81 15.20 12.91
CA SER A 608 -27.64 16.06 13.08
C SER A 608 -26.46 15.41 13.80
N SER A 609 -26.69 14.28 14.48
CA SER A 609 -25.64 13.56 15.20
C SER A 609 -24.45 13.19 14.30
N ARG A 610 -23.23 13.35 14.82
CA ARG A 610 -21.99 13.00 14.10
C ARG A 610 -21.90 11.52 13.76
N ILE A 611 -22.32 10.68 14.68
CA ILE A 611 -22.38 9.22 14.50
C ILE A 611 -23.85 8.84 14.48
N LEU A 612 -24.33 8.38 13.33
CA LEU A 612 -25.73 8.12 13.09
C LEU A 612 -25.95 6.74 12.48
N CYS A 613 -26.92 6.00 12.97
CA CYS A 613 -27.33 4.73 12.40
C CYS A 613 -28.81 4.77 12.05
N TYR A 614 -29.14 4.47 10.82
CA TYR A 614 -30.51 4.21 10.38
C TYR A 614 -30.79 2.71 10.51
N ASP A 615 -31.47 2.34 11.58
CA ASP A 615 -31.97 0.97 11.80
C ASP A 615 -33.28 0.78 11.04
N ILE A 616 -33.23 0.00 9.96
CA ILE A 616 -34.34 -0.21 9.03
C ILE A 616 -34.83 -1.67 9.01
N ARG A 617 -34.42 -2.48 9.99
CA ARG A 617 -34.76 -3.91 10.10
C ARG A 617 -36.25 -4.17 10.12
N ASP A 618 -37.02 -3.35 10.87
CA ASP A 618 -38.42 -3.55 11.11
C ASP A 618 -39.32 -2.99 9.97
N LEU A 619 -38.75 -2.53 8.85
CA LEU A 619 -39.51 -2.12 7.66
C LEU A 619 -40.18 -3.30 6.96
N GLY A 620 -39.72 -4.53 7.19
CA GLY A 620 -40.19 -5.70 6.48
C GLY A 620 -39.75 -5.76 5.01
N LYS A 621 -39.88 -6.93 4.40
CA LYS A 621 -39.33 -7.22 3.06
C LYS A 621 -39.84 -6.29 1.95
N GLN A 622 -41.07 -5.78 2.05
CA GLN A 622 -41.66 -4.92 1.02
C GLN A 622 -41.14 -3.48 1.07
N LEU A 623 -40.91 -2.93 2.27
CA LEU A 623 -40.44 -1.56 2.45
C LEU A 623 -38.92 -1.44 2.54
N LEU A 624 -38.22 -2.53 2.81
CA LEU A 624 -36.78 -2.49 3.05
C LEU A 624 -35.98 -1.89 1.88
N PRO A 625 -36.18 -2.29 0.61
CA PRO A 625 -35.48 -1.69 -0.50
C PRO A 625 -35.82 -0.20 -0.69
N MET A 626 -37.11 0.17 -0.52
CA MET A 626 -37.51 1.56 -0.53
C MET A 626 -36.84 2.36 0.59
N GLY A 627 -36.84 1.80 1.80
CA GLY A 627 -36.21 2.43 2.96
C GLY A 627 -34.72 2.69 2.76
N MET A 628 -33.98 1.71 2.21
CA MET A 628 -32.60 1.89 1.86
C MET A 628 -32.37 3.03 0.87
N LEU A 629 -33.25 3.14 -0.16
CA LEU A 629 -33.14 4.19 -1.17
C LEU A 629 -33.42 5.58 -0.58
N VAL A 630 -34.49 5.71 0.25
CA VAL A 630 -34.86 6.98 0.91
C VAL A 630 -33.77 7.42 1.90
N VAL A 631 -33.26 6.50 2.71
CA VAL A 631 -32.18 6.80 3.65
C VAL A 631 -30.92 7.20 2.90
N LEU A 632 -30.61 6.54 1.78
CA LEU A 632 -29.42 6.85 0.97
C LEU A 632 -29.51 8.27 0.36
N ASP A 633 -30.70 8.71 -0.08
CA ASP A 633 -30.92 10.09 -0.54
C ASP A 633 -30.73 11.11 0.61
N SER A 634 -31.26 10.80 1.80
CA SER A 634 -31.09 11.64 3.00
C SER A 634 -29.60 11.74 3.39
N VAL A 635 -28.85 10.62 3.32
CA VAL A 635 -27.39 10.59 3.55
C VAL A 635 -26.66 11.45 2.53
N PHE A 636 -27.07 11.41 1.27
CA PHE A 636 -26.45 12.24 0.23
C PHE A 636 -26.63 13.74 0.50
N ASN A 637 -27.82 14.15 0.95
CA ASN A 637 -28.03 15.53 1.40
C ASN A 637 -27.08 15.92 2.52
N ARG A 638 -26.86 15.02 3.48
CA ARG A 638 -25.92 15.23 4.59
C ARG A 638 -24.49 15.37 4.10
N ILE A 639 -24.05 14.56 3.15
CA ILE A 639 -22.70 14.62 2.55
C ILE A 639 -22.47 15.99 1.90
N ILE A 640 -23.44 16.51 1.14
CA ILE A 640 -23.32 17.82 0.50
C ILE A 640 -23.18 18.94 1.55
N ARG A 641 -23.99 18.87 2.62
CA ARG A 641 -23.93 19.82 3.72
C ARG A 641 -22.57 19.78 4.42
N ASN A 642 -22.05 18.58 4.72
CA ASN A 642 -20.76 18.39 5.39
C ASN A 642 -19.60 18.92 4.57
N ARG A 643 -19.61 18.73 3.25
CA ARG A 643 -18.61 19.32 2.36
C ARG A 643 -18.49 20.82 2.52
N ARG A 644 -19.63 21.53 2.60
CA ARG A 644 -19.68 23.00 2.80
C ARG A 644 -19.08 23.41 4.16
N LEU A 645 -19.17 22.53 5.15
CA LEU A 645 -18.60 22.70 6.47
C LEU A 645 -17.13 22.25 6.57
N GLY A 646 -16.54 21.73 5.47
CA GLY A 646 -15.20 21.18 5.44
C GLY A 646 -15.05 19.86 6.20
N ARG A 647 -16.14 19.10 6.40
CA ARG A 647 -16.13 17.80 7.07
C ARG A 647 -16.23 16.65 6.07
N SER A 648 -15.49 15.58 6.31
CA SER A 648 -15.63 14.31 5.58
C SER A 648 -16.78 13.49 6.15
N THR A 649 -17.33 12.60 5.34
CA THR A 649 -18.42 11.69 5.74
C THR A 649 -18.08 10.25 5.38
N TRP A 650 -18.24 9.35 6.33
CA TRP A 650 -18.07 7.91 6.14
C TRP A 650 -19.43 7.25 6.16
N VAL A 651 -19.73 6.48 5.12
CA VAL A 651 -21.04 5.84 4.95
C VAL A 651 -20.86 4.33 4.84
N TYR A 652 -21.52 3.59 5.72
CA TYR A 652 -21.55 2.12 5.71
C TYR A 652 -22.94 1.66 5.29
N ILE A 653 -23.00 0.89 4.21
CA ILE A 653 -24.26 0.34 3.66
C ILE A 653 -24.19 -1.17 3.80
N ASP A 654 -24.89 -1.69 4.81
CA ASP A 654 -24.95 -3.14 4.99
C ASP A 654 -25.96 -3.76 4.01
N GLU A 655 -25.68 -5.01 3.60
CA GLU A 655 -26.46 -5.77 2.60
C GLU A 655 -26.72 -4.95 1.31
N ILE A 656 -25.68 -4.26 0.83
CA ILE A 656 -25.76 -3.34 -0.34
C ILE A 656 -26.32 -4.01 -1.60
N TYR A 657 -26.22 -5.36 -1.73
CA TYR A 657 -26.71 -6.11 -2.87
C TYR A 657 -28.23 -5.92 -3.10
N LEU A 658 -29.00 -5.59 -2.06
CA LEU A 658 -30.42 -5.31 -2.16
C LEU A 658 -30.74 -4.16 -3.12
N LEU A 659 -29.84 -3.18 -3.24
CA LEU A 659 -30.01 -2.03 -4.15
C LEU A 659 -29.72 -2.37 -5.61
N PHE A 660 -29.08 -3.51 -5.90
CA PHE A 660 -28.77 -3.94 -7.27
C PHE A 660 -29.84 -4.84 -7.88
N GLN A 661 -30.89 -5.19 -7.14
CA GLN A 661 -31.99 -6.02 -7.64
C GLN A 661 -32.84 -5.29 -8.71
N HIS A 662 -32.78 -3.95 -8.72
CA HIS A 662 -33.51 -3.10 -9.69
C HIS A 662 -32.52 -2.19 -10.42
N GLU A 663 -32.67 -2.07 -11.73
CA GLU A 663 -31.77 -1.33 -12.60
C GLU A 663 -31.65 0.16 -12.22
N TYR A 664 -32.79 0.82 -11.92
CA TYR A 664 -32.76 2.24 -11.53
C TYR A 664 -32.13 2.47 -10.17
N SER A 665 -32.39 1.62 -9.19
CA SER A 665 -31.75 1.71 -7.89
C SER A 665 -30.25 1.50 -8.01
N ALA A 666 -29.81 0.55 -8.83
CA ALA A 666 -28.41 0.31 -9.14
C ALA A 666 -27.75 1.54 -9.81
N ASN A 667 -28.42 2.15 -10.78
CA ASN A 667 -27.94 3.34 -11.48
C ASN A 667 -27.91 4.57 -10.57
N PHE A 668 -28.92 4.76 -9.72
CA PHE A 668 -28.93 5.81 -8.71
C PHE A 668 -27.76 5.67 -7.74
N LEU A 669 -27.57 4.48 -7.18
CA LEU A 669 -26.44 4.19 -6.30
C LEU A 669 -25.10 4.41 -7.01
N PHE A 670 -24.95 3.99 -8.25
CA PHE A 670 -23.74 4.18 -9.04
C PHE A 670 -23.41 5.66 -9.28
N THR A 671 -24.42 6.44 -9.63
CA THR A 671 -24.27 7.88 -9.82
C THR A 671 -23.84 8.55 -8.52
N LEU A 672 -24.46 8.17 -7.42
CA LEU A 672 -24.14 8.65 -6.08
C LEU A 672 -22.72 8.23 -5.68
N TRP A 673 -22.33 6.97 -5.87
CA TRP A 673 -20.99 6.42 -5.59
C TRP A 673 -19.88 7.18 -6.31
N LYS A 674 -20.11 7.62 -7.55
CA LYS A 674 -19.18 8.47 -8.29
C LYS A 674 -19.11 9.90 -7.74
N ARG A 675 -20.26 10.45 -7.32
CA ARG A 675 -20.35 11.84 -6.86
C ARG A 675 -19.75 12.04 -5.47
N VAL A 676 -19.97 11.11 -4.53
CA VAL A 676 -19.55 11.24 -3.13
C VAL A 676 -18.04 11.46 -2.99
N ARG A 677 -17.24 10.93 -3.91
CA ARG A 677 -15.81 11.21 -4.00
C ARG A 677 -15.51 12.70 -4.09
N LYS A 678 -16.25 13.45 -4.93
CA LYS A 678 -16.06 14.90 -5.09
C LYS A 678 -16.43 15.68 -3.84
N TYR A 679 -17.18 15.07 -2.94
CA TYR A 679 -17.67 15.67 -1.71
C TYR A 679 -16.87 15.26 -0.47
N GLY A 680 -15.74 14.58 -0.66
CA GLY A 680 -14.90 14.13 0.45
C GLY A 680 -15.53 13.04 1.31
N ALA A 681 -16.44 12.25 0.72
CA ALA A 681 -17.05 11.11 1.42
C ALA A 681 -16.45 9.79 0.96
N CYS A 682 -16.43 8.81 1.88
CA CYS A 682 -16.01 7.44 1.66
C CYS A 682 -17.19 6.51 1.94
N CYS A 683 -17.69 5.85 0.91
CA CYS A 683 -18.76 4.86 1.04
C CYS A 683 -18.18 3.44 1.12
N THR A 684 -18.77 2.61 1.97
CA THR A 684 -18.40 1.19 2.14
C THR A 684 -19.64 0.33 1.98
N GLY A 685 -19.64 -0.51 0.95
CA GLY A 685 -20.69 -1.52 0.77
C GLY A 685 -20.28 -2.84 1.45
N LEU A 686 -21.18 -3.42 2.24
CA LEU A 686 -20.99 -4.74 2.81
C LEU A 686 -21.94 -5.73 2.15
N THR A 687 -21.45 -6.93 1.84
CA THR A 687 -22.31 -7.99 1.34
C THR A 687 -21.75 -9.38 1.66
N GLN A 688 -22.66 -10.31 1.92
CA GLN A 688 -22.38 -11.74 2.04
C GLN A 688 -22.62 -12.50 0.72
N ASN A 689 -23.40 -11.92 -0.19
CA ASN A 689 -23.76 -12.50 -1.47
C ASN A 689 -22.96 -11.83 -2.59
N VAL A 690 -21.74 -12.29 -2.79
CA VAL A 690 -20.87 -11.76 -3.84
C VAL A 690 -21.40 -12.16 -5.22
N ASP A 691 -21.93 -13.37 -5.36
CA ASP A 691 -22.53 -13.84 -6.61
C ASP A 691 -23.70 -12.93 -7.06
N ASP A 692 -24.64 -12.63 -6.17
CA ASP A 692 -25.75 -11.72 -6.47
C ASP A 692 -25.24 -10.33 -6.87
N LEU A 693 -24.20 -9.84 -6.20
CA LEU A 693 -23.57 -8.56 -6.54
C LEU A 693 -22.96 -8.61 -7.96
N LEU A 694 -22.25 -9.69 -8.29
CA LEU A 694 -21.57 -9.85 -9.57
C LEU A 694 -22.51 -10.12 -10.76
N GLN A 695 -23.77 -10.45 -10.54
CA GLN A 695 -24.78 -10.54 -11.61
C GLN A 695 -25.12 -9.16 -12.19
N SER A 696 -25.02 -8.09 -11.38
CA SER A 696 -25.22 -6.72 -11.85
C SER A 696 -23.98 -6.17 -12.54
N HIS A 697 -24.12 -5.72 -13.80
CA HIS A 697 -23.01 -5.04 -14.52
C HIS A 697 -22.58 -3.76 -13.80
N THR A 698 -23.51 -3.02 -13.25
CA THR A 698 -23.26 -1.80 -12.48
C THR A 698 -22.44 -2.09 -11.23
N ALA A 699 -22.79 -3.13 -10.48
CA ALA A 699 -22.05 -3.55 -9.29
C ALA A 699 -20.64 -4.05 -9.62
N ARG A 700 -20.48 -4.84 -10.70
CA ARG A 700 -19.13 -5.23 -11.20
C ARG A 700 -18.27 -4.02 -11.49
N THR A 701 -18.83 -3.01 -12.15
CA THR A 701 -18.12 -1.77 -12.47
C THR A 701 -17.73 -1.00 -11.21
N MET A 702 -18.60 -0.93 -10.21
CA MET A 702 -18.31 -0.29 -8.92
C MET A 702 -17.20 -1.02 -8.19
N LEU A 703 -17.26 -2.34 -8.13
CA LEU A 703 -16.26 -3.17 -7.46
C LEU A 703 -14.87 -3.05 -8.14
N ALA A 704 -14.84 -3.16 -9.47
CA ALA A 704 -13.59 -3.05 -10.25
C ALA A 704 -12.91 -1.69 -10.10
N ASN A 705 -13.70 -0.61 -9.98
CA ASN A 705 -13.19 0.75 -9.81
C ASN A 705 -12.96 1.15 -8.34
N SER A 706 -13.22 0.25 -7.38
CA SER A 706 -12.96 0.51 -5.98
C SER A 706 -11.50 0.24 -5.64
N GLU A 707 -10.87 1.21 -5.02
CA GLU A 707 -9.46 1.09 -4.60
C GLU A 707 -9.31 0.51 -3.20
N PHE A 708 -10.39 0.39 -2.44
CA PHE A 708 -10.36 -0.21 -1.12
C PHE A 708 -11.29 -1.43 -1.05
N LEU A 709 -10.74 -2.61 -0.84
CA LEU A 709 -11.51 -3.85 -0.72
C LEU A 709 -10.96 -4.69 0.44
N VAL A 710 -11.85 -5.15 1.30
CA VAL A 710 -11.53 -6.17 2.30
C VAL A 710 -12.25 -7.46 1.92
N MET A 711 -11.50 -8.49 1.61
CA MET A 711 -11.99 -9.80 1.22
C MET A 711 -11.71 -10.78 2.35
N LEU A 712 -12.74 -11.21 3.03
CA LEU A 712 -12.70 -12.23 4.08
C LEU A 712 -12.95 -13.60 3.45
N ASN A 713 -13.29 -14.61 4.26
CA ASN A 713 -13.60 -15.94 3.73
C ASN A 713 -14.71 -15.88 2.68
N GLN A 714 -14.47 -16.51 1.51
CA GLN A 714 -15.39 -16.50 0.36
C GLN A 714 -15.92 -17.91 0.05
N ALA A 715 -17.12 -17.97 -0.52
CA ALA A 715 -17.66 -19.21 -1.07
C ALA A 715 -16.83 -19.68 -2.28
N SER A 716 -16.88 -20.97 -2.57
CA SER A 716 -16.08 -21.56 -3.67
C SER A 716 -16.44 -21.02 -5.05
N THR A 717 -17.71 -20.69 -5.27
CA THR A 717 -18.23 -20.10 -6.51
C THR A 717 -17.71 -18.68 -6.73
N ASP A 718 -17.74 -17.87 -5.69
CA ASP A 718 -17.44 -16.44 -5.74
C ASP A 718 -15.96 -16.16 -5.95
N ARG A 719 -15.08 -17.05 -5.45
CA ARG A 719 -13.62 -16.90 -5.54
C ARG A 719 -13.09 -16.79 -6.95
N ALA A 720 -13.57 -17.66 -7.85
CA ALA A 720 -13.10 -17.69 -9.24
C ALA A 720 -13.47 -16.39 -10.00
N GLU A 721 -14.66 -15.86 -9.75
CA GLU A 721 -15.10 -14.59 -10.35
C GLU A 721 -14.36 -13.39 -9.77
N LEU A 722 -14.18 -13.35 -8.45
CA LEU A 722 -13.40 -12.30 -7.80
C LEU A 722 -11.94 -12.31 -8.27
N ALA A 723 -11.33 -13.50 -8.39
CA ALA A 723 -9.97 -13.64 -8.90
C ALA A 723 -9.81 -13.03 -10.29
N ARG A 724 -10.75 -13.34 -11.19
CA ARG A 724 -10.74 -12.78 -12.55
C ARG A 724 -10.97 -11.28 -12.57
N LEU A 725 -11.92 -10.77 -11.77
CA LEU A 725 -12.28 -9.36 -11.76
C LEU A 725 -11.18 -8.49 -11.18
N LEU A 726 -10.50 -8.98 -10.14
CA LEU A 726 -9.52 -8.20 -9.37
C LEU A 726 -8.07 -8.60 -9.67
N ASN A 727 -7.86 -9.53 -10.60
CA ASN A 727 -6.55 -10.08 -10.97
C ASN A 727 -5.78 -10.64 -9.76
N ILE A 728 -6.46 -11.48 -8.97
CA ILE A 728 -5.90 -12.12 -7.77
C ILE A 728 -5.29 -13.48 -8.15
N SER A 729 -4.04 -13.74 -7.76
CA SER A 729 -3.38 -15.02 -8.02
C SER A 729 -3.93 -16.17 -7.16
N ASP A 730 -3.73 -17.43 -7.61
CA ASP A 730 -4.17 -18.62 -6.86
C ASP A 730 -3.58 -18.71 -5.45
N ASN A 731 -2.34 -18.26 -5.27
CA ASN A 731 -1.72 -18.21 -3.96
C ASN A 731 -2.40 -17.17 -3.05
N GLN A 732 -2.76 -16.01 -3.59
CA GLN A 732 -3.52 -15.00 -2.86
C GLN A 732 -4.92 -15.51 -2.51
N LEU A 733 -5.58 -16.27 -3.41
CA LEU A 733 -6.88 -16.89 -3.14
C LEU A 733 -6.87 -17.80 -1.91
N SER A 734 -5.73 -18.42 -1.58
CA SER A 734 -5.61 -19.24 -0.38
C SER A 734 -5.90 -18.49 0.91
N TYR A 735 -5.68 -17.16 0.93
CA TYR A 735 -5.94 -16.29 2.09
C TYR A 735 -7.41 -15.89 2.28
N ILE A 736 -8.28 -16.25 1.32
CA ILE A 736 -9.74 -16.05 1.42
C ILE A 736 -10.51 -17.37 1.27
N THR A 737 -9.79 -18.52 1.37
CA THR A 737 -10.32 -19.86 1.19
C THR A 737 -10.28 -20.61 2.52
N ASN A 738 -11.44 -20.88 3.12
CA ASN A 738 -11.57 -21.64 4.37
C ASN A 738 -10.64 -21.08 5.48
N VAL A 739 -10.60 -19.77 5.59
CA VAL A 739 -9.77 -19.09 6.59
C VAL A 739 -10.56 -18.77 7.85
N ASP A 740 -9.84 -18.66 8.96
CA ASP A 740 -10.41 -18.29 10.24
C ASP A 740 -10.88 -16.83 10.27
N PHE A 741 -11.75 -16.53 11.23
CA PHE A 741 -12.17 -15.16 11.56
C PHE A 741 -10.96 -14.23 11.74
N GLY A 742 -11.04 -13.01 11.19
CA GLY A 742 -9.98 -12.00 11.25
C GLY A 742 -8.82 -12.23 10.28
N ARG A 743 -9.01 -13.04 9.25
CA ARG A 743 -8.04 -13.24 8.16
C ARG A 743 -8.66 -12.97 6.81
N GLY A 744 -7.84 -12.53 5.86
CA GLY A 744 -8.30 -12.23 4.52
C GLY A 744 -7.26 -11.53 3.67
N LEU A 745 -7.73 -10.91 2.58
CA LEU A 745 -6.95 -10.01 1.73
C LEU A 745 -7.49 -8.59 1.85
N ILE A 746 -6.60 -7.62 1.88
CA ILE A 746 -6.95 -6.20 1.78
C ILE A 746 -6.28 -5.60 0.55
N LYS A 747 -7.10 -4.96 -0.31
CA LYS A 747 -6.65 -4.14 -1.42
C LYS A 747 -6.73 -2.68 -1.00
N CYS A 748 -5.66 -1.93 -1.18
CA CYS A 748 -5.61 -0.50 -0.95
C CYS A 748 -4.78 0.17 -2.06
N GLY A 749 -5.45 0.86 -2.98
CA GLY A 749 -4.84 1.30 -4.22
C GLY A 749 -4.38 0.12 -5.09
N SER A 750 -3.12 0.11 -5.47
CA SER A 750 -2.49 -1.00 -6.21
C SER A 750 -2.04 -2.17 -5.32
N ALA A 751 -1.90 -1.95 -4.00
CA ALA A 751 -1.41 -2.98 -3.10
C ALA A 751 -2.51 -3.97 -2.71
N ILE A 752 -2.21 -5.28 -2.80
CA ILE A 752 -3.07 -6.37 -2.31
C ILE A 752 -2.26 -7.21 -1.35
N VAL A 753 -2.59 -7.17 -0.07
CA VAL A 753 -1.83 -7.86 0.96
C VAL A 753 -2.69 -8.79 1.81
N PRO A 754 -2.18 -9.96 2.21
CA PRO A 754 -2.86 -10.83 3.15
C PRO A 754 -2.75 -10.24 4.55
N PHE A 755 -3.86 -10.21 5.28
CA PHE A 755 -3.90 -9.68 6.62
C PHE A 755 -4.42 -10.69 7.64
N MET A 756 -4.02 -10.46 8.89
CA MET A 756 -4.57 -11.11 10.06
C MET A 756 -4.82 -10.07 11.15
N ASP A 757 -5.95 -10.19 11.81
CA ASP A 757 -6.30 -9.35 12.94
C ASP A 757 -6.92 -10.18 14.06
N HIS A 758 -6.29 -10.13 15.23
CA HIS A 758 -6.81 -10.68 16.47
C HIS A 758 -7.04 -9.53 17.44
N PHE A 759 -8.22 -8.96 17.39
CA PHE A 759 -8.58 -7.87 18.29
C PHE A 759 -8.74 -8.42 19.74
N PRO A 760 -8.17 -7.78 20.77
CA PRO A 760 -8.28 -8.23 22.14
C PRO A 760 -9.73 -8.13 22.65
N LYS A 761 -10.15 -9.07 23.50
CA LYS A 761 -11.50 -9.09 24.08
C LYS A 761 -11.62 -8.07 25.22
N ASN A 762 -11.65 -6.80 24.88
CA ASN A 762 -11.87 -5.65 25.77
C ASN A 762 -13.31 -5.11 25.62
N ASN A 763 -13.63 -3.97 26.25
CA ASN A 763 -14.95 -3.37 26.15
C ASN A 763 -15.29 -2.93 24.74
N LEU A 764 -14.31 -2.38 24.01
CA LEU A 764 -14.50 -1.99 22.61
C LEU A 764 -14.81 -3.22 21.72
N TYR A 765 -14.15 -4.37 21.96
CA TYR A 765 -14.46 -5.62 21.27
C TYR A 765 -15.92 -6.04 21.51
N ARG A 766 -16.42 -5.92 22.74
CA ARG A 766 -17.80 -6.29 23.08
C ARG A 766 -18.82 -5.46 22.31
N LEU A 767 -18.59 -4.17 22.15
CA LEU A 767 -19.45 -3.29 21.34
C LEU A 767 -19.46 -3.67 19.85
N MET A 768 -18.37 -4.24 19.33
CA MET A 768 -18.24 -4.65 17.93
C MET A 768 -18.78 -6.07 17.68
N SER A 769 -18.83 -6.92 18.71
CA SER A 769 -19.23 -8.32 18.57
C SER A 769 -20.72 -8.47 18.26
N THR A 770 -21.04 -9.38 17.33
CA THR A 770 -22.43 -9.74 16.98
C THR A 770 -22.87 -11.05 17.63
N LYS A 771 -22.00 -11.69 18.46
CA LYS A 771 -22.34 -12.94 19.13
C LYS A 771 -23.17 -12.67 20.38
N PRO A 772 -24.36 -13.26 20.51
CA PRO A 772 -25.26 -13.02 21.66
C PRO A 772 -24.58 -13.25 23.03
N SER A 773 -23.79 -14.31 23.16
CA SER A 773 -23.08 -14.65 24.40
C SER A 773 -21.97 -13.64 24.79
N GLU A 774 -21.51 -12.82 23.87
CA GLU A 774 -20.49 -11.80 24.10
C GLU A 774 -21.11 -10.38 24.18
N ALA A 775 -22.28 -10.17 23.56
CA ALA A 775 -23.03 -8.90 23.59
C ALA A 775 -23.81 -8.73 24.92
N ASP A 776 -24.45 -9.79 25.45
CA ASP A 776 -25.22 -9.74 26.70
C ASP A 776 -24.34 -9.46 27.95
N ALA A 777 -23.02 -9.62 27.84
CA ALA A 777 -22.10 -9.26 28.92
C ALA A 777 -21.77 -7.75 28.95
N ALA A 778 -22.29 -6.96 28.01
CA ALA A 778 -22.09 -5.51 27.90
C ALA A 778 -23.32 -4.69 28.31
N ALA A 779 -24.51 -5.33 28.44
CA ALA A 779 -25.72 -4.75 29.03
C ALA A 779 -25.75 -5.05 30.53
#